data_43d0b3d5933d6c3c2d79141313d53e5b
#
_entry.id   43d0b3d5933d6c3c2d79141313d53e5b
#
_cell.length_a   1.000
_cell.length_b   1.000
_cell.length_c   1.000
_cell.angle_alpha   90.00
_cell.angle_beta   90.00
_cell.angle_gamma   90.00
#
_symmetry.space_group_name_H-M   'P 1'
#
loop_
_entity.id
_entity.type
_entity.pdbx_description
1 polymer ?
#
loop_
_entity_poly.entity_id
_entity_poly.type
_entity_poly.pdbx_seq_one_letter_code
_entity_poly.pdbx_strand_id
1 'polypeptide(L)'
;MKQLTGNQVRQMFLDYFKSKGHMIEPGASLIPHNDPTLLWINAGVAALKKYFDGSEKPACNRIANAQKSIRTNDIENVGKTARHHTFFEMLGNFSIGDYFKEEAIPFAWEFLTSPEWIGFDKEKLYVTVYTDDEDAYRIWTEVCHVDPSHILKTYENFWEIGEGPGGPDSEIFYDRGEKYDPEGLGEKLFFEEMENDRYIEVWNVVFSQYDCNPAIDRKEYKELPQKNIDTGMGLERLVSIIQGGETNFDTDLFLPIIHATEKLANVSYEENKMAYRVIADHIRTVTFALADGAMFDNAGRGYVLRRILRRAVRYGKQIGIEKAFMYDLVPLVCDMMKDFYDYLPEKQDFISTMVKKEEEAFHKTLLNGEKLLKSLIDKNENGEISGKDAFKLYDTYGFPFELTLEIAEESNLTVNEEEFKEELKIQQERSRASRDNNESMASQKPDLMAFVEPSTFVYDPTPIQGKVIGLFKDGVKTDEITDKGEVIFDTTPFYAEMGGQCGDTGSLDNETTHANVVNTLNAPNKQHMHFVEVKEGAIHLGDTFTLSIDQQKRRQITANHSATHILQKALQETLGDHISQAGSYVDDKVLRFDFTHFEKISAELLKEIEEKVNQIVFEGRPVVIKNMTKEEALASGAMALFDEKYGDVVRVVNIGDYSIELCGGCHVSNSSEIGLFKIVSEESVGSGIRRIVAQSGLVAYNAMVHEKETVDTIASTLNLKNRKDVVNKVEALKEELKEAKVEVEQLSAKLNAIQAASKANDIEEINGVKVLYVEEQLENAKAKQLTFDFRDQLESGIVVLVSKYEEKCSYFVSVSKDLVGQYKAGNIIKAINEVVDGRGGGKPDFAQGGCAINDNISKIKGALKNIL
;
A
#
# COMPACT_ATOMS: atom_id res chain seq x y z
N MET A 1 -27.14 38.98 3.79
CA MET A 1 -26.66 37.79 3.10
C MET A 1 -27.73 36.70 3.05
N LYS A 2 -27.86 35.99 1.94
CA LYS A 2 -28.72 34.79 1.89
C LYS A 2 -28.15 33.70 2.78
N GLN A 3 -28.99 32.97 3.49
CA GLN A 3 -28.57 31.74 4.19
C GLN A 3 -28.57 30.60 3.17
N LEU A 4 -27.41 30.15 2.75
CA LEU A 4 -27.24 29.11 1.74
C LEU A 4 -26.43 27.93 2.32
N THR A 5 -26.84 26.72 1.98
CA THR A 5 -26.04 25.50 2.27
C THR A 5 -24.90 25.34 1.28
N GLY A 6 -23.88 24.55 1.61
CA GLY A 6 -22.79 24.26 0.70
C GLY A 6 -23.27 23.65 -0.62
N ASN A 7 -24.26 22.75 -0.60
CA ASN A 7 -24.86 22.19 -1.81
C ASN A 7 -25.54 23.28 -2.66
N GLN A 8 -26.24 24.24 -2.02
CA GLN A 8 -26.88 25.35 -2.74
C GLN A 8 -25.87 26.30 -3.36
N VAL A 9 -24.76 26.60 -2.69
CA VAL A 9 -23.69 27.46 -3.24
C VAL A 9 -23.04 26.79 -4.44
N ARG A 10 -22.73 25.50 -4.34
CA ARG A 10 -22.18 24.72 -5.47
C ARG A 10 -23.11 24.74 -6.68
N GLN A 11 -24.39 24.43 -6.47
CA GLN A 11 -25.37 24.43 -7.56
C GLN A 11 -25.54 25.80 -8.16
N MET A 12 -25.59 26.86 -7.33
CA MET A 12 -25.71 28.25 -7.77
C MET A 12 -24.56 28.68 -8.66
N PHE A 13 -23.32 28.29 -8.35
CA PHE A 13 -22.17 28.55 -9.20
C PHE A 13 -22.32 27.89 -10.58
N LEU A 14 -22.69 26.62 -10.60
CA LEU A 14 -22.89 25.89 -11.86
C LEU A 14 -24.02 26.48 -12.69
N ASP A 15 -25.16 26.85 -12.07
CA ASP A 15 -26.30 27.48 -12.74
C ASP A 15 -25.93 28.85 -13.29
N TYR A 16 -25.12 29.64 -12.54
CA TYR A 16 -24.64 30.93 -13.03
C TYR A 16 -23.81 30.77 -14.31
N PHE A 17 -22.80 29.91 -14.31
CA PHE A 17 -21.92 29.74 -15.47
C PHE A 17 -22.67 29.05 -16.63
N LYS A 18 -23.63 28.17 -16.34
CA LYS A 18 -24.53 27.65 -17.36
C LYS A 18 -25.33 28.77 -18.06
N SER A 19 -25.77 29.78 -17.31
CA SER A 19 -26.46 30.97 -17.87
C SER A 19 -25.52 31.83 -18.74
N LYS A 20 -24.20 31.72 -18.53
CA LYS A 20 -23.15 32.40 -19.34
C LYS A 20 -22.66 31.52 -20.51
N GLY A 21 -23.36 30.42 -20.81
CA GLY A 21 -23.07 29.55 -21.95
C GLY A 21 -21.97 28.50 -21.71
N HIS A 22 -21.62 28.23 -20.46
CA HIS A 22 -20.68 27.17 -20.13
C HIS A 22 -21.35 25.80 -20.12
N MET A 23 -20.66 24.81 -20.65
CA MET A 23 -20.97 23.40 -20.44
C MET A 23 -20.59 23.02 -19.00
N ILE A 24 -21.53 22.39 -18.30
CA ILE A 24 -21.22 21.84 -16.97
C ILE A 24 -20.62 20.47 -17.15
N GLU A 25 -19.33 20.35 -16.82
CA GLU A 25 -18.60 19.09 -16.86
C GLU A 25 -18.52 18.47 -15.46
N PRO A 26 -18.83 17.19 -15.28
CA PRO A 26 -18.65 16.52 -13.99
C PRO A 26 -17.20 16.63 -13.51
N GLY A 27 -17.00 16.86 -12.23
CA GLY A 27 -15.64 16.85 -11.67
C GLY A 27 -14.97 15.48 -11.85
N ALA A 28 -13.70 15.49 -12.23
CA ALA A 28 -12.92 14.28 -12.43
C ALA A 28 -12.70 13.51 -11.12
N SER A 29 -12.28 12.25 -11.25
CA SER A 29 -11.76 11.45 -10.13
C SER A 29 -10.59 12.14 -9.45
N LEU A 30 -10.44 11.94 -8.13
CA LEU A 30 -9.27 12.38 -7.38
C LEU A 30 -7.97 11.71 -7.83
N ILE A 31 -8.09 10.57 -8.51
CA ILE A 31 -6.97 9.83 -9.06
C ILE A 31 -6.65 10.41 -10.44
N PRO A 32 -5.47 11.03 -10.65
CA PRO A 32 -5.12 11.56 -11.96
C PRO A 32 -4.99 10.43 -12.99
N HIS A 33 -5.58 10.63 -14.16
CA HIS A 33 -5.40 9.77 -15.31
C HIS A 33 -4.36 10.40 -16.24
N ASN A 34 -3.41 9.61 -16.72
CA ASN A 34 -2.36 10.03 -17.67
C ASN A 34 -1.40 11.14 -17.19
N ASP A 35 -1.33 11.43 -15.90
CA ASP A 35 -0.34 12.35 -15.33
C ASP A 35 0.44 11.69 -14.17
N PRO A 36 1.64 11.12 -14.45
CA PRO A 36 2.46 10.49 -13.42
C PRO A 36 3.12 11.49 -12.46
N THR A 37 3.04 12.79 -12.76
CA THR A 37 3.64 13.86 -11.94
C THR A 37 2.76 14.22 -10.75
N LEU A 38 1.46 13.96 -10.85
CA LEU A 38 0.48 14.24 -9.80
C LEU A 38 0.13 12.99 -8.99
N LEU A 39 0.22 13.11 -7.69
CA LEU A 39 -0.25 12.05 -6.78
C LEU A 39 -1.79 12.06 -6.66
N TRP A 40 -2.38 13.23 -6.63
CA TRP A 40 -3.82 13.51 -6.55
C TRP A 40 -4.19 14.68 -7.45
N ILE A 41 -5.41 14.71 -7.94
CA ILE A 41 -5.97 15.94 -8.52
C ILE A 41 -6.06 16.99 -7.41
N ASN A 42 -5.40 18.13 -7.60
CA ASN A 42 -5.18 19.15 -6.60
C ASN A 42 -5.70 20.55 -7.00
N ALA A 43 -6.23 20.68 -8.20
CA ALA A 43 -6.81 21.91 -8.75
C ALA A 43 -7.81 21.59 -9.87
N GLY A 44 -8.67 22.53 -10.19
CA GLY A 44 -9.66 22.41 -11.26
C GLY A 44 -9.05 22.15 -12.63
N VAL A 45 -7.99 22.89 -12.96
CA VAL A 45 -7.29 22.78 -14.25
C VAL A 45 -6.53 21.48 -14.42
N ALA A 46 -6.15 20.82 -13.33
CA ALA A 46 -5.38 19.58 -13.40
C ALA A 46 -6.10 18.47 -14.18
N ALA A 47 -7.43 18.43 -14.10
CA ALA A 47 -8.25 17.49 -14.85
C ALA A 47 -8.46 17.90 -16.32
N LEU A 48 -8.25 19.18 -16.66
CA LEU A 48 -8.52 19.79 -17.97
C LEU A 48 -7.23 20.12 -18.74
N LYS A 49 -6.05 19.75 -18.22
CA LYS A 49 -4.74 20.10 -18.77
C LYS A 49 -4.62 19.84 -20.27
N LYS A 50 -5.18 18.72 -20.74
CA LYS A 50 -5.22 18.33 -22.16
C LYS A 50 -5.89 19.35 -23.10
N TYR A 51 -6.82 20.16 -22.59
CA TYR A 51 -7.46 21.24 -23.35
C TYR A 51 -6.59 22.51 -23.36
N PHE A 52 -5.85 22.74 -22.29
CA PHE A 52 -4.97 23.90 -22.15
C PHE A 52 -3.68 23.76 -22.96
N ASP A 53 -3.14 22.55 -23.05
CA ASP A 53 -1.93 22.25 -23.87
C ASP A 53 -2.25 21.98 -25.36
N GLY A 54 -3.55 21.91 -25.70
CA GLY A 54 -4.03 21.69 -27.06
C GLY A 54 -3.91 20.25 -27.57
N SER A 55 -3.58 19.29 -26.72
CA SER A 55 -3.50 17.86 -27.09
C SER A 55 -4.87 17.26 -27.37
N GLU A 56 -5.93 17.84 -26.83
CA GLU A 56 -7.33 17.46 -27.10
C GLU A 56 -8.21 18.71 -27.25
N LYS A 57 -9.24 18.64 -28.09
CA LYS A 57 -10.23 19.73 -28.23
C LYS A 57 -11.43 19.45 -27.35
N PRO A 58 -11.86 20.42 -26.51
CA PRO A 58 -13.06 20.25 -25.71
C PRO A 58 -14.31 20.23 -26.58
N ALA A 59 -15.37 19.58 -26.10
CA ALA A 59 -16.69 19.62 -26.73
C ALA A 59 -17.32 21.04 -26.71
N CYS A 60 -16.97 21.86 -25.74
CA CYS A 60 -17.35 23.26 -25.60
C CYS A 60 -16.16 24.04 -25.05
N ASN A 61 -15.88 25.19 -25.61
CA ASN A 61 -14.75 26.03 -25.20
C ASN A 61 -14.98 26.77 -23.88
N ARG A 62 -16.23 26.80 -23.39
CA ARG A 62 -16.63 27.33 -22.07
C ARG A 62 -17.03 26.16 -21.18
N ILE A 63 -16.26 25.89 -20.14
CA ILE A 63 -16.48 24.79 -19.19
C ILE A 63 -16.63 25.34 -17.79
N ALA A 64 -17.52 24.77 -16.98
CA ALA A 64 -17.56 25.01 -15.54
C ALA A 64 -17.77 23.68 -14.79
N ASN A 65 -17.10 23.53 -13.65
CA ASN A 65 -17.25 22.35 -12.81
C ASN A 65 -17.08 22.65 -11.32
N ALA A 66 -17.40 21.67 -10.49
CA ALA A 66 -17.00 21.57 -9.10
C ALA A 66 -16.01 20.38 -8.98
N GLN A 67 -14.72 20.69 -8.87
CA GLN A 67 -13.67 19.71 -8.87
C GLN A 67 -13.27 19.32 -7.44
N LYS A 68 -13.39 18.04 -7.13
CA LYS A 68 -12.79 17.45 -5.93
C LYS A 68 -11.28 17.56 -6.00
N SER A 69 -10.66 18.00 -4.91
CA SER A 69 -9.22 18.23 -4.87
C SER A 69 -8.63 17.73 -3.56
N ILE A 70 -7.43 17.13 -3.61
CA ILE A 70 -6.65 16.75 -2.44
C ILE A 70 -5.30 17.47 -2.46
N ARG A 71 -5.00 18.20 -1.37
CA ARG A 71 -3.68 18.78 -1.10
C ARG A 71 -3.15 18.26 0.22
N THR A 72 -1.97 17.70 0.21
CA THR A 72 -1.34 17.07 1.39
C THR A 72 -0.11 17.80 1.90
N ASN A 73 0.32 18.86 1.19
CA ASN A 73 1.44 19.70 1.62
C ASN A 73 1.14 20.43 2.93
N ASP A 74 -0.14 20.76 3.16
CA ASP A 74 -0.61 21.53 4.32
C ASP A 74 -1.29 20.66 5.39
N ILE A 75 -1.04 19.36 5.39
CA ILE A 75 -1.72 18.43 6.33
C ILE A 75 -1.50 18.84 7.80
N GLU A 76 -0.32 19.34 8.14
CA GLU A 76 0.03 19.80 9.49
C GLU A 76 -0.73 21.06 9.90
N ASN A 77 -1.20 21.85 8.95
CA ASN A 77 -1.98 23.08 9.17
C ASN A 77 -3.47 22.82 9.36
N VAL A 78 -3.95 21.62 8.98
CA VAL A 78 -5.36 21.21 9.15
C VAL A 78 -5.73 21.17 10.62
N GLY A 79 -6.77 21.91 10.98
CA GLY A 79 -7.24 22.09 12.35
C GLY A 79 -6.57 23.21 13.12
N LYS A 80 -5.34 23.62 12.76
CA LYS A 80 -4.61 24.75 13.36
C LYS A 80 -5.08 26.09 12.78
N THR A 81 -5.25 26.15 11.47
CA THR A 81 -5.70 27.35 10.76
C THR A 81 -7.19 27.29 10.46
N ALA A 82 -7.76 28.41 10.11
CA ALA A 82 -9.17 28.55 9.79
C ALA A 82 -9.56 27.95 8.43
N ARG A 83 -8.61 27.75 7.53
CA ARG A 83 -8.85 27.60 6.08
C ARG A 83 -8.18 26.42 5.36
N HIS A 84 -7.23 25.70 6.01
CA HIS A 84 -6.52 24.60 5.37
C HIS A 84 -7.28 23.27 5.49
N HIS A 85 -7.34 22.54 4.38
CA HIS A 85 -8.00 21.25 4.24
C HIS A 85 -7.15 20.28 3.43
N THR A 86 -7.26 18.97 3.74
CA THR A 86 -6.70 17.94 2.85
C THR A 86 -7.63 17.64 1.68
N PHE A 87 -8.93 17.69 1.87
CA PHE A 87 -9.94 17.60 0.83
C PHE A 87 -10.79 18.86 0.78
N PHE A 88 -10.95 19.43 -0.41
CA PHE A 88 -11.81 20.58 -0.67
C PHE A 88 -12.37 20.53 -2.08
N GLU A 89 -13.40 21.32 -2.33
CA GLU A 89 -14.01 21.47 -3.64
C GLU A 89 -13.59 22.80 -4.24
N MET A 90 -13.04 22.74 -5.46
CA MET A 90 -12.68 23.91 -6.24
C MET A 90 -13.75 24.12 -7.30
N LEU A 91 -14.45 25.24 -7.22
CA LEU A 91 -15.41 25.69 -8.22
C LEU A 91 -14.64 26.43 -9.30
N GLY A 92 -14.66 25.94 -10.54
CA GLY A 92 -13.91 26.50 -11.64
C GLY A 92 -14.75 26.82 -12.85
N ASN A 93 -14.43 27.94 -13.51
CA ASN A 93 -14.88 28.25 -14.85
C ASN A 93 -13.68 28.45 -15.76
N PHE A 94 -13.76 27.88 -16.93
CA PHE A 94 -12.65 27.76 -17.86
C PHE A 94 -13.06 28.27 -19.25
N SER A 95 -12.14 28.96 -19.89
CA SER A 95 -12.25 29.36 -21.30
C SER A 95 -11.07 28.83 -22.08
N ILE A 96 -11.35 28.04 -23.09
CA ILE A 96 -10.35 27.44 -23.96
C ILE A 96 -10.34 28.20 -25.27
N GLY A 97 -9.63 29.35 -25.31
CA GLY A 97 -9.54 30.23 -26.50
C GLY A 97 -10.86 30.90 -26.92
N ASP A 98 -11.81 31.08 -26.00
CA ASP A 98 -13.09 31.74 -26.28
C ASP A 98 -13.09 33.17 -25.70
N TYR A 99 -13.33 33.32 -24.38
CA TYR A 99 -13.25 34.62 -23.73
C TYR A 99 -11.97 34.76 -22.89
N PHE A 100 -11.67 36.01 -22.51
CA PHE A 100 -10.49 36.30 -21.71
C PHE A 100 -10.84 37.31 -20.57
N LYS A 101 -9.95 38.21 -20.19
CA LYS A 101 -10.07 39.12 -19.04
C LYS A 101 -11.37 39.95 -19.05
N GLU A 102 -11.77 40.44 -20.22
CA GLU A 102 -12.91 41.30 -20.41
C GLU A 102 -14.25 40.68 -20.03
N GLU A 103 -14.36 39.35 -20.05
CA GLU A 103 -15.55 38.62 -19.59
C GLU A 103 -15.29 37.91 -18.27
N ALA A 104 -14.10 37.34 -18.04
CA ALA A 104 -13.78 36.56 -16.84
C ALA A 104 -13.90 37.39 -15.56
N ILE A 105 -13.31 38.58 -15.55
CA ILE A 105 -13.35 39.49 -14.39
C ILE A 105 -14.77 39.95 -14.07
N PRO A 106 -15.55 40.46 -15.05
CA PRO A 106 -16.96 40.79 -14.81
C PRO A 106 -17.82 39.60 -14.38
N PHE A 107 -17.57 38.40 -14.91
CA PHE A 107 -18.32 37.23 -14.46
C PHE A 107 -18.07 36.93 -12.98
N ALA A 108 -16.81 36.96 -12.53
CA ALA A 108 -16.48 36.74 -11.14
C ALA A 108 -17.11 37.80 -10.23
N TRP A 109 -17.03 39.07 -10.64
CA TRP A 109 -17.61 40.19 -9.90
C TRP A 109 -19.11 40.14 -9.81
N GLU A 110 -19.81 39.86 -10.94
CA GLU A 110 -21.27 39.71 -10.98
C GLU A 110 -21.71 38.57 -10.09
N PHE A 111 -21.08 37.40 -10.15
CA PHE A 111 -21.47 36.28 -9.32
C PHE A 111 -21.40 36.60 -7.83
N LEU A 112 -20.34 37.27 -7.38
CA LEU A 112 -20.16 37.59 -5.97
C LEU A 112 -21.05 38.75 -5.52
N THR A 113 -21.31 39.77 -6.35
CA THR A 113 -21.94 41.01 -5.92
C THR A 113 -23.41 41.14 -6.25
N SER A 114 -23.88 40.39 -7.26
CA SER A 114 -25.31 40.47 -7.65
C SER A 114 -26.23 39.87 -6.58
N PRO A 115 -27.32 40.59 -6.17
CA PRO A 115 -28.28 40.03 -5.25
C PRO A 115 -29.02 38.78 -5.76
N GLU A 116 -29.01 38.54 -7.05
CA GLU A 116 -29.55 37.33 -7.67
C GLU A 116 -28.72 36.07 -7.29
N TRP A 117 -27.43 36.22 -7.23
CA TRP A 117 -26.45 35.20 -6.90
C TRP A 117 -26.04 35.30 -5.42
N ILE A 118 -24.77 35.52 -5.13
CA ILE A 118 -24.23 35.57 -3.75
C ILE A 118 -24.67 36.84 -3.02
N GLY A 119 -24.49 38.02 -3.65
CA GLY A 119 -24.93 39.31 -3.12
C GLY A 119 -24.05 39.84 -2.00
N PHE A 120 -22.73 39.71 -2.11
CA PHE A 120 -21.78 40.34 -1.19
C PHE A 120 -21.83 41.86 -1.29
N ASP A 121 -21.57 42.52 -0.18
CA ASP A 121 -21.32 43.95 -0.13
C ASP A 121 -20.01 44.28 -0.86
N LYS A 122 -20.09 45.14 -1.88
CA LYS A 122 -18.94 45.52 -2.72
C LYS A 122 -17.82 46.20 -1.90
N GLU A 123 -18.18 46.94 -0.85
CA GLU A 123 -17.25 47.61 0.06
C GLU A 123 -16.42 46.64 0.91
N LYS A 124 -16.78 45.39 0.93
CA LYS A 124 -16.05 44.32 1.63
C LYS A 124 -15.16 43.47 0.72
N LEU A 125 -15.13 43.77 -0.57
CA LEU A 125 -14.35 43.02 -1.53
C LEU A 125 -13.08 43.82 -1.88
N TYR A 126 -11.96 43.14 -1.79
CA TYR A 126 -10.65 43.59 -2.17
C TYR A 126 -10.10 42.71 -3.27
N VAL A 127 -9.29 43.25 -4.15
CA VAL A 127 -8.72 42.46 -5.25
C VAL A 127 -7.22 42.71 -5.37
N THR A 128 -6.49 41.70 -5.79
CA THR A 128 -5.10 41.83 -6.16
C THR A 128 -4.96 41.68 -7.67
N VAL A 129 -3.97 42.36 -8.25
CA VAL A 129 -3.64 42.25 -9.66
C VAL A 129 -2.13 42.15 -9.84
N TYR A 130 -1.68 41.44 -10.85
CA TYR A 130 -0.25 41.44 -11.20
C TYR A 130 0.20 42.86 -11.56
N THR A 131 1.35 43.26 -11.03
CA THR A 131 1.84 44.67 -11.12
C THR A 131 1.88 45.21 -12.55
N ASP A 132 2.26 44.37 -13.52
CA ASP A 132 2.41 44.77 -14.92
C ASP A 132 1.12 44.50 -15.75
N ASP A 133 0.00 44.04 -15.13
CA ASP A 133 -1.25 43.77 -15.81
C ASP A 133 -2.23 44.95 -15.77
N GLU A 134 -1.94 45.95 -16.56
CA GLU A 134 -2.76 47.16 -16.64
C GLU A 134 -4.15 46.89 -17.21
N ASP A 135 -4.34 45.86 -18.04
CA ASP A 135 -5.66 45.49 -18.57
C ASP A 135 -6.58 44.97 -17.46
N ALA A 136 -6.09 44.05 -16.59
CA ALA A 136 -6.86 43.60 -15.45
C ALA A 136 -7.21 44.72 -14.51
N TYR A 137 -6.25 45.63 -14.20
CA TYR A 137 -6.48 46.79 -13.35
C TYR A 137 -7.56 47.72 -13.95
N ARG A 138 -7.49 48.01 -15.25
CA ARG A 138 -8.50 48.82 -15.96
C ARG A 138 -9.88 48.17 -15.89
N ILE A 139 -9.99 46.88 -16.10
CA ILE A 139 -11.29 46.17 -16.07
C ILE A 139 -11.87 46.24 -14.66
N TRP A 140 -11.10 46.05 -13.62
CA TRP A 140 -11.55 46.14 -12.23
C TRP A 140 -12.09 47.56 -11.93
N THR A 141 -11.33 48.61 -12.34
CA THR A 141 -11.68 50.02 -12.00
C THR A 141 -12.78 50.59 -12.90
N GLU A 142 -12.70 50.38 -14.22
CA GLU A 142 -13.61 51.07 -15.17
C GLU A 142 -14.88 50.25 -15.47
N VAL A 143 -14.77 48.89 -15.48
CA VAL A 143 -15.91 47.99 -15.84
C VAL A 143 -16.61 47.49 -14.57
N CYS A 144 -15.89 47.00 -13.62
CA CYS A 144 -16.45 46.48 -12.36
C CYS A 144 -16.72 47.60 -11.33
N HIS A 145 -16.12 48.74 -11.51
CA HIS A 145 -16.21 49.90 -10.63
C HIS A 145 -15.74 49.61 -9.21
N VAL A 146 -14.65 48.83 -9.08
CA VAL A 146 -13.97 48.64 -7.81
C VAL A 146 -13.21 49.88 -7.45
N ASP A 147 -13.31 50.33 -6.19
CA ASP A 147 -12.56 51.51 -5.74
C ASP A 147 -11.04 51.17 -5.83
N PRO A 148 -10.23 52.08 -6.46
CA PRO A 148 -8.78 51.89 -6.49
C PRO A 148 -8.12 51.66 -5.13
N SER A 149 -8.74 52.14 -4.03
CA SER A 149 -8.26 51.88 -2.67
C SER A 149 -8.47 50.40 -2.19
N HIS A 150 -9.22 49.61 -2.90
CA HIS A 150 -9.43 48.17 -2.64
C HIS A 150 -8.60 47.29 -3.56
N ILE A 151 -7.65 47.87 -4.33
CA ILE A 151 -6.84 47.11 -5.29
C ILE A 151 -5.37 47.16 -4.87
N LEU A 152 -4.77 45.99 -4.68
CA LEU A 152 -3.34 45.79 -4.48
C LEU A 152 -2.69 45.36 -5.80
N LYS A 153 -1.63 46.05 -6.22
CA LYS A 153 -0.75 45.58 -7.30
C LYS A 153 0.46 44.86 -6.71
N THR A 154 0.64 43.59 -7.04
CA THR A 154 1.74 42.77 -6.53
C THR A 154 2.35 41.89 -7.62
N TYR A 155 3.63 41.58 -7.51
CA TYR A 155 4.32 40.62 -8.39
C TYR A 155 4.05 39.16 -8.02
N GLU A 156 3.40 38.89 -6.88
CA GLU A 156 3.02 37.53 -6.47
C GLU A 156 1.86 36.98 -7.31
N ASN A 157 1.01 37.83 -7.89
CA ASN A 157 -0.12 37.42 -8.73
C ASN A 157 0.31 36.96 -10.13
N PHE A 158 1.13 35.91 -10.15
CA PHE A 158 1.54 35.22 -11.37
C PHE A 158 1.55 33.72 -11.16
N TRP A 159 0.61 33.04 -11.77
CA TRP A 159 0.44 31.60 -11.61
C TRP A 159 1.25 30.79 -12.63
N GLU A 160 2.08 29.87 -12.15
CA GLU A 160 2.88 28.96 -12.95
C GLU A 160 3.14 27.64 -12.18
N ILE A 161 3.12 26.49 -12.88
CA ILE A 161 3.37 25.16 -12.33
C ILE A 161 4.59 24.48 -12.98
N GLY A 162 5.66 25.22 -13.16
CA GLY A 162 6.83 24.77 -13.90
C GLY A 162 6.72 25.10 -15.38
N GLU A 163 7.11 24.19 -16.28
CA GLU A 163 6.97 24.40 -17.74
C GLU A 163 5.52 24.19 -18.18
N GLY A 164 5.01 25.11 -19.01
CA GLY A 164 3.70 25.03 -19.64
C GLY A 164 2.81 26.26 -19.46
N PRO A 165 1.50 26.15 -19.76
CA PRO A 165 0.57 27.28 -19.71
C PRO A 165 0.49 27.93 -18.34
N GLY A 166 0.62 29.25 -18.29
CA GLY A 166 0.49 30.07 -17.09
C GLY A 166 0.35 31.55 -17.41
N GLY A 167 0.37 32.42 -16.39
CA GLY A 167 0.28 33.86 -16.60
C GLY A 167 -0.12 34.61 -15.35
N PRO A 168 -0.33 35.93 -15.49
CA PRO A 168 -0.81 36.75 -14.40
C PRO A 168 -2.17 36.29 -13.91
N ASP A 169 -2.48 36.59 -12.67
CA ASP A 169 -3.77 36.30 -12.09
C ASP A 169 -4.29 37.49 -11.26
N SER A 170 -5.52 37.38 -10.84
CA SER A 170 -6.20 38.31 -9.97
C SER A 170 -6.99 37.58 -8.92
N GLU A 171 -6.72 37.86 -7.67
CA GLU A 171 -7.41 37.25 -6.55
C GLU A 171 -8.46 38.18 -5.95
N ILE A 172 -9.55 37.62 -5.48
CA ILE A 172 -10.63 38.34 -4.83
C ILE A 172 -10.70 37.94 -3.37
N PHE A 173 -10.60 38.92 -2.49
CA PHE A 173 -10.63 38.76 -1.04
C PHE A 173 -11.89 39.36 -0.44
N TYR A 174 -12.36 38.76 0.63
CA TYR A 174 -13.47 39.27 1.43
C TYR A 174 -13.00 39.74 2.79
N ASP A 175 -13.26 41.04 3.14
CA ASP A 175 -13.05 41.60 4.47
C ASP A 175 -14.13 41.13 5.44
N ARG A 176 -13.77 40.28 6.38
CA ARG A 176 -14.65 39.76 7.45
C ARG A 176 -14.87 40.73 8.59
N GLY A 177 -14.15 41.87 8.57
CA GLY A 177 -14.25 42.96 9.54
C GLY A 177 -13.32 42.86 10.75
N GLU A 178 -13.38 43.89 11.58
CA GLU A 178 -12.47 44.13 12.69
C GLU A 178 -12.42 43.00 13.75
N LYS A 179 -13.46 42.20 13.85
CA LYS A 179 -13.49 41.02 14.74
C LYS A 179 -12.33 40.06 14.49
N TYR A 180 -11.84 40.00 13.27
CA TYR A 180 -10.74 39.09 12.83
C TYR A 180 -9.39 39.80 12.71
N ASP A 181 -9.25 40.98 13.37
CA ASP A 181 -8.05 41.79 13.40
C ASP A 181 -7.75 42.16 14.88
N PRO A 182 -7.28 41.19 15.68
CA PRO A 182 -7.06 41.43 17.12
C PRO A 182 -5.95 42.45 17.42
N GLU A 183 -5.07 42.71 16.47
CA GLU A 183 -3.97 43.68 16.59
C GLU A 183 -4.34 45.07 16.10
N GLY A 184 -5.48 45.23 15.44
CA GLY A 184 -5.98 46.50 14.93
C GLY A 184 -5.17 47.07 13.79
N LEU A 185 -4.57 46.21 12.96
CA LEU A 185 -3.70 46.59 11.86
C LEU A 185 -4.48 47.14 10.66
N GLY A 186 -5.77 46.87 10.58
CA GLY A 186 -6.66 47.35 9.53
C GLY A 186 -6.26 46.84 8.14
N GLU A 187 -6.29 47.75 7.18
CA GLU A 187 -5.97 47.47 5.78
C GLU A 187 -4.49 47.10 5.54
N LYS A 188 -3.60 47.34 6.49
CA LYS A 188 -2.22 46.85 6.39
C LYS A 188 -2.12 45.35 6.23
N LEU A 189 -3.05 44.58 6.86
CA LEU A 189 -3.12 43.13 6.72
C LEU A 189 -3.25 42.70 5.26
N PHE A 190 -3.97 43.46 4.44
CA PHE A 190 -4.14 43.20 3.01
C PHE A 190 -2.99 43.78 2.18
N PHE A 191 -2.68 45.08 2.35
CA PHE A 191 -1.72 45.77 1.50
C PHE A 191 -0.25 45.41 1.74
N GLU A 192 0.07 44.82 2.90
CA GLU A 192 1.40 44.30 3.21
C GLU A 192 1.43 42.75 3.12
N GLU A 193 0.40 42.15 2.56
CA GLU A 193 0.27 40.70 2.33
C GLU A 193 0.57 39.85 3.59
N MET A 194 0.15 40.37 4.75
CA MET A 194 0.35 39.69 6.02
C MET A 194 -0.58 38.52 6.18
N GLU A 195 -0.08 37.40 6.74
CA GLU A 195 -0.95 36.25 7.07
C GLU A 195 -1.99 36.69 8.12
N ASN A 196 -3.30 36.52 7.77
CA ASN A 196 -4.40 36.95 8.62
C ASN A 196 -5.69 36.18 8.35
N ASP A 197 -6.66 36.28 9.27
CA ASP A 197 -8.01 35.71 9.14
C ASP A 197 -9.09 36.78 8.79
N ARG A 198 -8.73 38.05 8.61
CA ARG A 198 -9.65 39.13 8.25
C ARG A 198 -9.92 39.16 6.75
N TYR A 199 -8.88 39.19 5.94
CA TYR A 199 -8.98 39.21 4.47
C TYR A 199 -8.78 37.81 3.94
N ILE A 200 -9.87 37.15 3.58
CA ILE A 200 -9.87 35.77 3.09
C ILE A 200 -10.00 35.77 1.56
N GLU A 201 -8.99 35.23 0.89
CA GLU A 201 -9.04 34.90 -0.53
C GLU A 201 -10.19 33.93 -0.79
N VAL A 202 -11.14 34.33 -1.64
CA VAL A 202 -12.28 33.50 -2.01
C VAL A 202 -12.17 32.94 -3.42
N TRP A 203 -11.51 33.69 -4.33
CA TRP A 203 -11.45 33.32 -5.74
C TRP A 203 -10.15 33.77 -6.39
N ASN A 204 -9.49 32.89 -7.14
CA ASN A 204 -8.36 33.25 -8.00
C ASN A 204 -8.80 33.11 -9.47
N VAL A 205 -8.51 34.14 -10.27
CA VAL A 205 -8.81 34.22 -11.72
C VAL A 205 -7.51 34.30 -12.48
N VAL A 206 -7.07 33.17 -13.06
CA VAL A 206 -5.80 33.05 -13.79
C VAL A 206 -5.99 33.33 -15.28
N PHE A 207 -5.13 34.16 -15.83
CA PHE A 207 -5.07 34.53 -17.24
C PHE A 207 -3.93 33.75 -17.91
N SER A 208 -4.20 32.50 -18.28
CA SER A 208 -3.20 31.64 -18.91
C SER A 208 -2.92 32.11 -20.34
N GLN A 209 -1.84 32.90 -20.46
CA GLN A 209 -1.47 33.56 -21.72
C GLN A 209 -0.02 33.34 -22.10
N TYR A 210 0.81 32.75 -21.25
CA TYR A 210 2.24 32.52 -21.51
C TYR A 210 2.61 31.04 -21.46
N ASP A 211 3.58 30.66 -22.27
CA ASP A 211 4.31 29.40 -22.14
C ASP A 211 5.44 29.63 -21.13
N CYS A 212 5.16 29.27 -19.88
CA CYS A 212 6.04 29.49 -18.74
C CYS A 212 7.22 28.53 -18.76
N ASN A 213 8.40 29.03 -18.42
CA ASN A 213 9.60 28.23 -18.22
C ASN A 213 10.43 28.82 -17.04
N PRO A 214 10.40 28.23 -15.86
CA PRO A 214 11.10 28.73 -14.67
C PRO A 214 12.62 28.89 -14.83
N ALA A 215 13.22 28.35 -15.91
CA ALA A 215 14.64 28.48 -16.17
C ALA A 215 15.02 29.84 -16.77
N ILE A 216 14.04 30.66 -17.20
CA ILE A 216 14.26 32.00 -17.81
C ILE A 216 13.44 33.04 -17.08
N ASP A 217 13.76 34.37 -17.31
CA ASP A 217 13.00 35.46 -16.71
C ASP A 217 11.55 35.49 -17.28
N ARG A 218 10.55 35.77 -16.41
CA ARG A 218 9.12 35.90 -16.80
C ARG A 218 8.91 36.85 -18.00
N LYS A 219 9.75 37.88 -18.15
CA LYS A 219 9.70 38.82 -19.26
C LYS A 219 10.10 38.23 -20.61
N GLU A 220 10.74 37.08 -20.61
CA GLU A 220 11.15 36.33 -21.79
C GLU A 220 10.14 35.24 -22.18
N TYR A 221 9.08 35.06 -21.41
CA TYR A 221 8.02 34.10 -21.70
C TYR A 221 7.32 34.44 -23.00
N LYS A 222 7.06 33.43 -23.81
CA LYS A 222 6.34 33.60 -25.06
C LYS A 222 4.85 33.55 -24.82
N GLU A 223 4.10 34.40 -25.50
CA GLU A 223 2.65 34.30 -25.50
C GLU A 223 2.20 32.97 -26.13
N LEU A 224 1.21 32.37 -25.50
CA LEU A 224 0.52 31.18 -26.04
C LEU A 224 -0.24 31.58 -27.33
N PRO A 225 -0.31 30.69 -28.34
CA PRO A 225 -1.12 30.91 -29.53
C PRO A 225 -2.61 31.13 -29.21
N GLN A 226 -3.05 30.59 -28.09
CA GLN A 226 -4.42 30.63 -27.58
C GLN A 226 -4.38 31.05 -26.10
N LYS A 227 -5.11 32.13 -25.78
CA LYS A 227 -5.27 32.62 -24.42
C LYS A 227 -6.44 31.90 -23.74
N ASN A 228 -6.24 31.46 -22.52
CA ASN A 228 -7.21 30.68 -21.77
C ASN A 228 -7.52 31.31 -20.41
N ILE A 229 -8.67 31.01 -19.86
CA ILE A 229 -9.05 31.34 -18.49
C ILE A 229 -9.07 30.06 -17.67
N ASP A 230 -8.40 30.11 -16.53
CA ASP A 230 -8.48 29.13 -15.45
C ASP A 230 -8.91 29.86 -14.18
N THR A 231 -9.93 29.36 -13.49
CA THR A 231 -10.32 29.96 -12.21
C THR A 231 -10.49 28.90 -11.13
N GLY A 232 -10.20 29.31 -9.89
CA GLY A 232 -10.37 28.45 -8.73
C GLY A 232 -10.99 29.20 -7.56
N MET A 233 -12.22 28.86 -7.20
CA MET A 233 -12.92 29.36 -6.02
C MET A 233 -13.12 28.23 -5.01
N GLY A 234 -12.59 28.40 -3.79
CA GLY A 234 -12.77 27.42 -2.72
C GLY A 234 -14.21 27.40 -2.20
N LEU A 235 -14.93 26.29 -2.41
CA LEU A 235 -16.31 26.17 -1.91
C LEU A 235 -16.36 26.35 -0.39
N GLU A 236 -15.50 25.68 0.37
CA GLU A 236 -15.47 25.72 1.82
C GLU A 236 -15.23 27.14 2.36
N ARG A 237 -14.33 27.90 1.71
CA ARG A 237 -14.06 29.31 2.05
C ARG A 237 -15.27 30.19 1.80
N LEU A 238 -15.88 30.08 0.62
CA LEU A 238 -17.06 30.85 0.26
C LEU A 238 -18.25 30.56 1.18
N VAL A 239 -18.50 29.29 1.49
CA VAL A 239 -19.58 28.84 2.38
C VAL A 239 -19.36 29.36 3.80
N SER A 240 -18.12 29.39 4.31
CA SER A 240 -17.83 29.91 5.65
C SER A 240 -18.17 31.38 5.78
N ILE A 241 -17.90 32.18 4.75
CA ILE A 241 -18.28 33.60 4.72
C ILE A 241 -19.79 33.76 4.66
N ILE A 242 -20.49 33.03 3.82
CA ILE A 242 -21.95 33.09 3.63
C ILE A 242 -22.70 32.70 4.92
N GLN A 243 -22.21 31.65 5.60
CA GLN A 243 -22.80 31.17 6.83
C GLN A 243 -22.33 31.92 8.09
N GLY A 244 -21.34 32.81 7.95
CA GLY A 244 -20.78 33.59 9.05
C GLY A 244 -19.98 32.76 10.05
N GLY A 245 -19.40 31.66 9.59
CA GLY A 245 -18.52 30.80 10.38
C GLY A 245 -17.22 31.48 10.75
N GLU A 246 -16.67 31.20 11.93
CA GLU A 246 -15.34 31.69 12.32
C GLU A 246 -14.24 31.03 11.51
N THR A 247 -14.46 29.78 11.15
CA THR A 247 -13.57 28.97 10.31
C THR A 247 -14.40 28.23 9.27
N ASN A 248 -13.75 27.61 8.28
CA ASN A 248 -14.41 26.72 7.32
C ASN A 248 -15.11 25.54 8.01
N PHE A 249 -14.60 25.15 9.18
CA PHE A 249 -15.16 24.03 9.96
C PHE A 249 -16.49 24.35 10.63
N ASP A 250 -16.85 25.64 10.74
CA ASP A 250 -18.11 26.10 11.37
C ASP A 250 -19.25 26.20 10.36
N THR A 251 -19.27 25.31 9.35
CA THR A 251 -20.24 25.26 8.28
C THR A 251 -20.98 23.94 8.24
N ASP A 252 -22.07 23.90 7.46
CA ASP A 252 -22.84 22.67 7.19
C ASP A 252 -22.06 21.56 6.51
N LEU A 253 -20.89 21.88 5.95
CA LEU A 253 -19.97 20.90 5.34
C LEU A 253 -19.16 20.11 6.38
N PHE A 254 -19.03 20.60 7.63
CA PHE A 254 -18.20 19.98 8.67
C PHE A 254 -18.92 19.79 10.01
N LEU A 255 -19.76 20.74 10.42
CA LEU A 255 -20.44 20.67 11.73
C LEU A 255 -21.20 19.36 11.99
N PRO A 256 -21.90 18.76 11.02
CA PRO A 256 -22.56 17.48 11.27
C PRO A 256 -21.59 16.36 11.67
N ILE A 257 -20.39 16.34 11.04
CA ILE A 257 -19.34 15.36 11.35
C ILE A 257 -18.75 15.63 12.74
N ILE A 258 -18.47 16.91 13.05
CA ILE A 258 -17.98 17.35 14.37
C ILE A 258 -18.96 16.94 15.46
N HIS A 259 -20.26 17.22 15.30
CA HIS A 259 -21.28 16.87 16.28
C HIS A 259 -21.52 15.35 16.40
N ALA A 260 -21.34 14.60 15.30
CA ALA A 260 -21.39 13.14 15.35
C ALA A 260 -20.20 12.58 16.14
N THR A 261 -19.00 13.11 15.91
CA THR A 261 -17.78 12.74 16.65
C THR A 261 -17.90 13.09 18.13
N GLU A 262 -18.44 14.26 18.47
CA GLU A 262 -18.63 14.71 19.86
C GLU A 262 -19.50 13.75 20.68
N LYS A 263 -20.48 13.09 20.04
CA LYS A 263 -21.30 12.06 20.72
C LYS A 263 -20.53 10.80 21.09
N LEU A 264 -19.39 10.56 20.45
CA LEU A 264 -18.53 9.40 20.69
C LEU A 264 -17.38 9.72 21.65
N ALA A 265 -17.08 10.99 21.86
CA ALA A 265 -15.94 11.47 22.62
C ALA A 265 -16.28 11.77 24.08
N ASN A 266 -15.23 11.89 24.90
CA ASN A 266 -15.35 12.27 26.32
C ASN A 266 -14.97 13.75 26.58
N VAL A 267 -14.52 14.46 25.53
CA VAL A 267 -14.08 15.87 25.56
C VAL A 267 -14.97 16.63 24.60
N SER A 268 -15.42 17.81 24.92
CA SER A 268 -16.27 18.61 24.04
C SER A 268 -15.48 19.26 22.90
N TYR A 269 -16.18 19.67 21.83
CA TYR A 269 -15.58 20.39 20.69
C TYR A 269 -14.87 21.67 21.13
N GLU A 270 -15.48 22.42 22.05
CA GLU A 270 -14.92 23.67 22.55
C GLU A 270 -13.60 23.47 23.33
N GLU A 271 -13.42 22.30 23.96
CA GLU A 271 -12.21 22.00 24.74
C GLU A 271 -11.04 21.54 23.86
N ASN A 272 -11.32 20.95 22.68
CA ASN A 272 -10.27 20.50 21.74
C ASN A 272 -10.71 20.64 20.29
N LYS A 273 -10.89 21.85 19.80
CA LYS A 273 -11.34 22.13 18.43
C LYS A 273 -10.47 21.47 17.37
N MET A 274 -9.15 21.44 17.60
CA MET A 274 -8.20 20.91 16.65
C MET A 274 -8.48 19.43 16.32
N ALA A 275 -8.67 18.60 17.34
CA ALA A 275 -8.93 17.18 17.14
C ALA A 275 -10.17 16.92 16.28
N TYR A 276 -11.24 17.61 16.56
CA TYR A 276 -12.50 17.47 15.82
C TYR A 276 -12.40 17.96 14.37
N ARG A 277 -11.69 19.06 14.14
CA ARG A 277 -11.46 19.62 12.80
C ARG A 277 -10.63 18.67 11.94
N VAL A 278 -9.57 18.09 12.51
CA VAL A 278 -8.74 17.08 11.85
C VAL A 278 -9.59 15.85 11.49
N ILE A 279 -10.39 15.34 12.42
CA ILE A 279 -11.26 14.18 12.19
C ILE A 279 -12.26 14.48 11.06
N ALA A 280 -12.91 15.63 11.10
CA ALA A 280 -13.92 16.02 10.11
C ALA A 280 -13.34 16.21 8.71
N ASP A 281 -12.17 16.84 8.58
CA ASP A 281 -11.45 16.98 7.32
C ASP A 281 -11.02 15.62 6.77
N HIS A 282 -10.36 14.85 7.60
CA HIS A 282 -9.72 13.61 7.17
C HIS A 282 -10.73 12.51 6.80
N ILE A 283 -11.89 12.44 7.46
CA ILE A 283 -12.91 11.46 7.05
C ILE A 283 -13.54 11.83 5.70
N ARG A 284 -13.71 13.11 5.39
CA ARG A 284 -14.13 13.55 4.06
C ARG A 284 -13.11 13.10 3.02
N THR A 285 -11.83 13.37 3.25
CA THR A 285 -10.72 13.00 2.37
C THR A 285 -10.70 11.50 2.11
N VAL A 286 -10.74 10.70 3.16
CA VAL A 286 -10.67 9.22 3.08
C VAL A 286 -11.89 8.66 2.35
N THR A 287 -13.08 9.19 2.64
CA THR A 287 -14.32 8.74 2.01
C THR A 287 -14.29 8.98 0.51
N PHE A 288 -13.94 10.18 0.05
CA PHE A 288 -13.90 10.50 -1.37
C PHE A 288 -12.76 9.80 -2.10
N ALA A 289 -11.58 9.69 -1.49
CA ALA A 289 -10.46 9.00 -2.12
C ALA A 289 -10.75 7.50 -2.33
N LEU A 290 -11.33 6.82 -1.34
CA LEU A 290 -11.76 5.41 -1.48
C LEU A 290 -12.92 5.27 -2.46
N ALA A 291 -13.86 6.19 -2.48
CA ALA A 291 -14.96 6.22 -3.44
C ALA A 291 -14.47 6.33 -4.88
N ASP A 292 -13.41 7.09 -5.11
CA ASP A 292 -12.79 7.27 -6.42
C ASP A 292 -11.81 6.13 -6.79
N GLY A 293 -11.68 5.09 -5.93
CA GLY A 293 -10.93 3.88 -6.22
C GLY A 293 -9.51 3.84 -5.64
N ALA A 294 -9.11 4.82 -4.82
CA ALA A 294 -7.85 4.71 -4.08
C ALA A 294 -7.93 3.59 -3.03
N MET A 295 -6.78 3.01 -2.71
CA MET A 295 -6.67 1.95 -1.70
C MET A 295 -5.57 2.29 -0.72
N PHE A 296 -5.69 1.82 0.54
CA PHE A 296 -4.61 1.95 1.51
C PHE A 296 -3.43 1.08 1.11
N ASP A 297 -2.23 1.68 1.08
CA ASP A 297 -1.00 0.97 0.73
C ASP A 297 0.18 1.49 1.56
N ASN A 298 1.36 0.87 1.36
CA ASN A 298 2.62 1.25 2.01
C ASN A 298 3.45 2.24 1.17
N ALA A 299 2.99 2.60 -0.02
CA ALA A 299 3.68 3.51 -0.93
C ALA A 299 2.70 4.41 -1.69
N GLY A 300 3.21 5.47 -2.28
CA GLY A 300 2.46 6.37 -3.16
C GLY A 300 1.20 6.94 -2.51
N ARG A 301 0.13 7.08 -3.31
CA ARG A 301 -1.13 7.68 -2.84
C ARG A 301 -1.80 6.89 -1.72
N GLY A 302 -1.68 5.57 -1.72
CA GLY A 302 -2.25 4.72 -0.67
C GLY A 302 -1.59 4.93 0.68
N TYR A 303 -0.28 5.19 0.71
CA TYR A 303 0.44 5.57 1.93
C TYR A 303 -0.05 6.91 2.48
N VAL A 304 -0.21 7.90 1.60
CA VAL A 304 -0.72 9.22 2.00
C VAL A 304 -2.13 9.12 2.58
N LEU A 305 -3.00 8.34 1.93
CA LEU A 305 -4.36 8.11 2.42
C LEU A 305 -4.37 7.42 3.79
N ARG A 306 -3.49 6.44 3.99
CA ARG A 306 -3.28 5.75 5.27
C ARG A 306 -2.78 6.71 6.35
N ARG A 307 -1.84 7.59 6.03
CA ARG A 307 -1.34 8.63 6.94
C ARG A 307 -2.47 9.54 7.40
N ILE A 308 -3.32 10.01 6.48
CA ILE A 308 -4.49 10.87 6.78
C ILE A 308 -5.43 10.16 7.77
N LEU A 309 -5.83 8.92 7.49
CA LEU A 309 -6.70 8.15 8.40
C LEU A 309 -6.07 7.97 9.78
N ARG A 310 -4.80 7.55 9.83
CA ARG A 310 -4.09 7.29 11.08
C ARG A 310 -3.93 8.55 11.92
N ARG A 311 -3.72 9.70 11.28
CA ARG A 311 -3.69 10.99 11.94
C ARG A 311 -5.03 11.29 12.62
N ALA A 312 -6.15 11.12 11.93
CA ALA A 312 -7.48 11.29 12.52
C ALA A 312 -7.75 10.33 13.70
N VAL A 313 -7.38 9.07 13.58
CA VAL A 313 -7.52 8.07 14.66
C VAL A 313 -6.73 8.47 15.91
N ARG A 314 -5.53 9.01 15.74
CA ARG A 314 -4.74 9.54 16.87
C ARG A 314 -5.46 10.70 17.57
N TYR A 315 -6.00 11.66 16.79
CA TYR A 315 -6.78 12.77 17.37
C TYR A 315 -8.06 12.28 18.05
N GLY A 316 -8.71 11.23 17.53
CA GLY A 316 -9.83 10.57 18.21
C GLY A 316 -9.43 10.05 19.60
N LYS A 317 -8.25 9.47 19.73
CA LYS A 317 -7.74 9.02 21.01
C LYS A 317 -7.47 10.17 21.99
N GLN A 318 -7.00 11.32 21.53
CA GLN A 318 -6.81 12.51 22.37
C GLN A 318 -8.12 13.05 22.98
N ILE A 319 -9.25 12.84 22.30
CA ILE A 319 -10.58 13.20 22.82
C ILE A 319 -11.30 12.04 23.50
N GLY A 320 -10.58 10.96 23.80
CA GLY A 320 -11.07 9.84 24.62
C GLY A 320 -11.81 8.75 23.87
N ILE A 321 -11.68 8.67 22.55
CA ILE A 321 -12.26 7.58 21.75
C ILE A 321 -11.22 6.45 21.65
N GLU A 322 -11.47 5.34 22.36
CA GLU A 322 -10.53 4.21 22.43
C GLU A 322 -10.79 3.11 21.40
N LYS A 323 -11.93 3.13 20.73
CA LYS A 323 -12.33 2.11 19.75
C LYS A 323 -12.32 2.70 18.35
N ALA A 324 -12.32 1.83 17.35
CA ALA A 324 -12.54 2.23 15.97
C ALA A 324 -13.87 2.97 15.84
N PHE A 325 -13.89 4.12 15.16
CA PHE A 325 -15.04 5.03 15.05
C PHE A 325 -15.11 5.76 13.72
N MET A 326 -14.00 5.93 13.01
CA MET A 326 -13.96 6.65 11.75
C MET A 326 -14.91 6.04 10.72
N TYR A 327 -15.02 4.72 10.70
CA TYR A 327 -15.92 4.01 9.80
C TYR A 327 -17.42 4.34 10.05
N ASP A 328 -17.81 4.69 11.27
CA ASP A 328 -19.18 5.10 11.61
C ASP A 328 -19.51 6.50 11.08
N LEU A 329 -18.52 7.32 10.75
CA LEU A 329 -18.69 8.65 10.16
C LEU A 329 -18.84 8.61 8.63
N VAL A 330 -18.42 7.55 7.96
CA VAL A 330 -18.52 7.40 6.50
C VAL A 330 -19.96 7.54 5.99
N PRO A 331 -20.97 6.86 6.58
CA PRO A 331 -22.36 7.02 6.15
C PRO A 331 -22.86 8.47 6.22
N LEU A 332 -22.41 9.22 7.20
CA LEU A 332 -22.78 10.62 7.37
C LEU A 332 -22.19 11.48 6.25
N VAL A 333 -20.90 11.28 5.90
CA VAL A 333 -20.26 11.97 4.77
C VAL A 333 -21.00 11.66 3.46
N CYS A 334 -21.31 10.39 3.22
CA CYS A 334 -22.07 9.97 2.04
C CYS A 334 -23.45 10.65 1.98
N ASP A 335 -24.18 10.68 3.09
CA ASP A 335 -25.50 11.30 3.18
C ASP A 335 -25.47 12.82 2.95
N MET A 336 -24.47 13.52 3.49
CA MET A 336 -24.29 14.97 3.29
C MET A 336 -23.99 15.35 1.83
N MET A 337 -23.32 14.46 1.09
CA MET A 337 -22.77 14.77 -0.22
C MET A 337 -23.54 14.09 -1.38
N LYS A 338 -24.46 13.17 -1.11
CA LYS A 338 -25.19 12.35 -2.10
C LYS A 338 -25.97 13.13 -3.14
N ASP A 339 -26.47 14.32 -2.81
CA ASP A 339 -27.28 15.12 -3.74
C ASP A 339 -26.49 15.61 -4.95
N PHE A 340 -25.16 15.68 -4.83
CA PHE A 340 -24.26 16.07 -5.91
C PHE A 340 -23.35 14.92 -6.36
N TYR A 341 -22.92 14.07 -5.43
CA TYR A 341 -22.08 12.88 -5.67
C TYR A 341 -22.92 11.62 -5.46
N ASP A 342 -23.82 11.34 -6.38
CA ASP A 342 -24.83 10.27 -6.32
C ASP A 342 -24.27 8.85 -6.25
N TYR A 343 -22.99 8.67 -6.62
CA TYR A 343 -22.29 7.39 -6.53
C TYR A 343 -21.82 7.01 -5.11
N LEU A 344 -21.77 7.95 -4.17
CA LEU A 344 -21.28 7.71 -2.81
C LEU A 344 -22.11 6.68 -2.02
N PRO A 345 -23.46 6.72 -2.04
CA PRO A 345 -24.29 5.75 -1.33
C PRO A 345 -24.03 4.30 -1.74
N GLU A 346 -23.78 4.05 -3.02
CA GLU A 346 -23.52 2.70 -3.55
C GLU A 346 -22.20 2.13 -3.02
N LYS A 347 -21.22 2.99 -2.73
CA LYS A 347 -19.89 2.61 -2.24
C LYS A 347 -19.74 2.67 -0.71
N GLN A 348 -20.76 3.13 0.00
CA GLN A 348 -20.71 3.39 1.45
C GLN A 348 -20.24 2.19 2.27
N ASP A 349 -20.83 1.02 2.04
CA ASP A 349 -20.52 -0.19 2.81
C ASP A 349 -19.09 -0.66 2.57
N PHE A 350 -18.62 -0.56 1.32
CA PHE A 350 -17.25 -0.84 0.96
C PHE A 350 -16.29 0.11 1.69
N ILE A 351 -16.53 1.42 1.62
CA ILE A 351 -15.68 2.44 2.24
C ILE A 351 -15.65 2.24 3.77
N SER A 352 -16.81 2.06 4.41
CA SER A 352 -16.91 1.82 5.85
C SER A 352 -16.11 0.58 6.27
N THR A 353 -16.18 -0.50 5.49
CA THR A 353 -15.43 -1.73 5.75
C THR A 353 -13.92 -1.52 5.65
N MET A 354 -13.47 -0.80 4.61
CA MET A 354 -12.05 -0.49 4.40
C MET A 354 -11.49 0.38 5.53
N VAL A 355 -12.21 1.44 5.89
CA VAL A 355 -11.83 2.34 6.98
C VAL A 355 -11.74 1.57 8.30
N LYS A 356 -12.76 0.76 8.62
CA LYS A 356 -12.80 -0.04 9.84
C LYS A 356 -11.60 -0.96 9.98
N LYS A 357 -11.26 -1.69 8.92
CA LYS A 357 -10.14 -2.65 8.93
C LYS A 357 -8.79 -1.96 9.10
N GLU A 358 -8.54 -0.86 8.37
CA GLU A 358 -7.30 -0.10 8.52
C GLU A 358 -7.20 0.54 9.90
N GLU A 359 -8.30 1.06 10.42
CA GLU A 359 -8.37 1.66 11.75
C GLU A 359 -8.11 0.63 12.86
N GLU A 360 -8.78 -0.54 12.83
CA GLU A 360 -8.57 -1.63 13.79
C GLU A 360 -7.14 -2.18 13.74
N ALA A 361 -6.55 -2.29 12.54
CA ALA A 361 -5.16 -2.67 12.38
C ALA A 361 -4.22 -1.63 13.00
N PHE A 362 -4.51 -0.34 12.80
CA PHE A 362 -3.70 0.74 13.36
C PHE A 362 -3.82 0.84 14.88
N HIS A 363 -5.01 0.64 15.46
CA HIS A 363 -5.17 0.61 16.93
C HIS A 363 -4.25 -0.40 17.61
N LYS A 364 -4.02 -1.56 17.01
CA LYS A 364 -3.09 -2.58 17.54
C LYS A 364 -1.63 -2.10 17.52
N THR A 365 -1.24 -1.39 16.45
CA THR A 365 0.14 -0.88 16.30
C THR A 365 0.37 0.42 17.06
N LEU A 366 -0.65 1.28 17.13
CA LEU A 366 -0.60 2.57 17.82
C LEU A 366 -0.22 2.43 19.30
N LEU A 367 -0.86 1.50 20.01
CA LEU A 367 -0.58 1.24 21.45
C LEU A 367 0.88 0.85 21.70
N ASN A 368 1.49 0.10 20.80
CA ASN A 368 2.87 -0.34 20.95
C ASN A 368 3.86 0.75 20.50
N GLY A 369 3.56 1.44 19.40
CA GLY A 369 4.36 2.54 18.89
C GLY A 369 4.42 3.72 19.86
N GLU A 370 3.27 4.15 20.40
CA GLU A 370 3.24 5.22 21.39
C GLU A 370 4.01 4.90 22.68
N LYS A 371 3.91 3.67 23.18
CA LYS A 371 4.69 3.26 24.36
C LYS A 371 6.19 3.34 24.12
N LEU A 372 6.64 2.90 22.94
CA LEU A 372 8.04 2.97 22.58
C LEU A 372 8.47 4.44 22.42
N LEU A 373 7.70 5.23 21.64
CA LEU A 373 8.00 6.64 21.39
C LEU A 373 8.03 7.44 22.72
N LYS A 374 7.06 7.23 23.60
CA LYS A 374 7.06 7.84 24.93
C LYS A 374 8.32 7.45 25.72
N SER A 375 8.72 6.18 25.67
CA SER A 375 9.97 5.75 26.32
C SER A 375 11.22 6.39 25.72
N LEU A 376 11.22 6.70 24.42
CA LEU A 376 12.30 7.43 23.75
C LEU A 376 12.31 8.91 24.16
N ILE A 377 11.14 9.54 24.24
CA ILE A 377 10.96 10.91 24.70
C ILE A 377 11.41 11.06 26.16
N ASP A 378 10.91 10.20 27.06
CA ASP A 378 11.21 10.23 28.50
C ASP A 378 12.69 10.00 28.82
N LYS A 379 13.43 9.30 27.96
CA LYS A 379 14.87 9.00 28.09
C LYS A 379 15.77 9.95 27.30
N ASN A 380 15.18 10.89 26.57
CA ASN A 380 15.92 11.79 25.70
C ASN A 380 16.61 12.89 26.50
N GLU A 381 17.93 12.90 26.47
CA GLU A 381 18.77 13.94 27.10
C GLU A 381 19.34 14.96 26.07
N ASN A 382 19.21 14.64 24.78
CA ASN A 382 19.90 15.37 23.70
C ASN A 382 18.99 16.29 22.88
N GLY A 383 17.67 16.28 23.09
CA GLY A 383 16.72 17.08 22.32
C GLY A 383 16.38 16.53 20.93
N GLU A 384 16.97 15.37 20.53
CA GLU A 384 16.75 14.77 19.21
C GLU A 384 16.52 13.25 19.36
N ILE A 385 15.52 12.72 18.64
CA ILE A 385 15.27 11.28 18.47
C ILE A 385 16.09 10.78 17.28
N SER A 386 16.80 9.66 17.45
CA SER A 386 17.61 9.09 16.37
C SER A 386 16.76 8.61 15.19
N GLY A 387 17.28 8.75 13.97
CA GLY A 387 16.62 8.24 12.77
C GLY A 387 16.44 6.71 12.81
N LYS A 388 17.32 5.96 13.45
CA LYS A 388 17.20 4.51 13.66
C LYS A 388 16.01 4.13 14.54
N ASP A 389 15.78 4.86 15.63
CA ASP A 389 14.64 4.60 16.50
C ASP A 389 13.32 4.99 15.79
N ALA A 390 13.33 6.10 15.05
CA ALA A 390 12.21 6.49 14.19
C ALA A 390 11.95 5.46 13.08
N PHE A 391 13.01 4.91 12.46
CA PHE A 391 12.90 3.84 11.48
C PHE A 391 12.36 2.54 12.09
N LYS A 392 12.76 2.20 13.30
CA LYS A 392 12.21 1.05 14.03
C LYS A 392 10.72 1.20 14.32
N LEU A 393 10.27 2.38 14.69
CA LEU A 393 8.85 2.70 14.83
C LEU A 393 8.10 2.49 13.51
N TYR A 394 8.66 2.95 12.41
CA TYR A 394 8.11 2.83 11.07
C TYR A 394 8.06 1.38 10.57
N ASP A 395 9.22 0.70 10.55
CA ASP A 395 9.37 -0.62 9.93
C ASP A 395 8.76 -1.75 10.78
N THR A 396 9.00 -1.73 12.09
CA THR A 396 8.59 -2.84 12.99
C THR A 396 7.18 -2.65 13.55
N TYR A 397 6.80 -1.41 13.85
CA TYR A 397 5.52 -1.12 14.48
C TYR A 397 4.49 -0.51 13.52
N GLY A 398 4.88 -0.23 12.27
CA GLY A 398 4.00 0.41 11.28
C GLY A 398 3.53 1.81 11.70
N PHE A 399 4.33 2.49 12.52
CA PHE A 399 4.04 3.82 13.04
C PHE A 399 4.55 4.86 12.03
N PRO A 400 3.69 5.68 11.41
CA PRO A 400 4.12 6.61 10.38
C PRO A 400 5.23 7.54 10.85
N PHE A 401 6.23 7.78 10.01
CA PHE A 401 7.36 8.64 10.34
C PHE A 401 6.92 10.06 10.68
N GLU A 402 6.00 10.62 9.90
CA GLU A 402 5.45 11.95 10.08
C GLU A 402 4.69 12.08 11.41
N LEU A 403 4.05 10.99 11.86
CA LEU A 403 3.41 10.95 13.16
C LEU A 403 4.44 10.93 14.30
N THR A 404 5.61 10.34 14.07
CA THR A 404 6.74 10.41 14.99
C THR A 404 7.27 11.84 15.08
N LEU A 405 7.38 12.55 13.93
CA LEU A 405 7.76 13.96 13.88
C LEU A 405 6.79 14.84 14.67
N GLU A 406 5.49 14.71 14.40
CA GLU A 406 4.44 15.52 15.04
C GLU A 406 4.45 15.35 16.58
N ILE A 407 4.60 14.11 17.08
CA ILE A 407 4.65 13.84 18.53
C ILE A 407 5.97 14.30 19.15
N ALA A 408 7.07 14.19 18.44
CA ALA A 408 8.37 14.71 18.90
C ALA A 408 8.31 16.23 19.03
N GLU A 409 7.77 16.93 18.03
CA GLU A 409 7.59 18.38 18.03
C GLU A 409 6.67 18.84 19.18
N GLU A 410 5.54 18.16 19.42
CA GLU A 410 4.67 18.40 20.59
C GLU A 410 5.42 18.30 21.91
N SER A 411 6.50 17.51 21.94
CA SER A 411 7.38 17.30 23.11
C SER A 411 8.62 18.20 23.10
N ASN A 412 8.70 19.17 22.16
CA ASN A 412 9.87 20.03 21.90
C ASN A 412 11.15 19.25 21.59
N LEU A 413 11.04 18.15 20.86
CA LEU A 413 12.13 17.34 20.35
C LEU A 413 12.15 17.39 18.83
N THR A 414 13.34 17.18 18.25
CA THR A 414 13.52 16.96 16.82
C THR A 414 13.73 15.47 16.52
N VAL A 415 13.64 15.08 15.25
CA VAL A 415 13.96 13.73 14.77
C VAL A 415 15.01 13.82 13.68
N ASN A 416 15.98 12.94 13.68
CA ASN A 416 17.03 12.90 12.65
C ASN A 416 16.49 12.26 11.36
N GLU A 417 15.98 13.12 10.45
CA GLU A 417 15.38 12.70 9.19
C GLU A 417 16.39 12.13 8.20
N GLU A 418 17.63 12.62 8.19
CA GLU A 418 18.65 12.15 7.27
C GLU A 418 19.00 10.69 7.61
N GLU A 419 19.23 10.40 8.88
CA GLU A 419 19.49 9.03 9.35
C GLU A 419 18.29 8.10 9.08
N PHE A 420 17.06 8.58 9.23
CA PHE A 420 15.86 7.81 8.88
C PHE A 420 15.82 7.48 7.38
N LYS A 421 16.10 8.44 6.50
CA LYS A 421 16.13 8.25 5.04
C LYS A 421 17.22 7.26 4.62
N GLU A 422 18.37 7.26 5.30
CA GLU A 422 19.44 6.27 5.08
C GLU A 422 18.99 4.85 5.44
N GLU A 423 18.39 4.64 6.61
CA GLU A 423 17.87 3.33 7.03
C GLU A 423 16.77 2.81 6.09
N LEU A 424 15.87 3.71 5.65
CA LEU A 424 14.83 3.39 4.68
C LEU A 424 15.43 2.95 3.34
N LYS A 425 16.49 3.63 2.87
CA LYS A 425 17.20 3.26 1.64
C LYS A 425 17.87 1.89 1.77
N ILE A 426 18.52 1.62 2.89
CA ILE A 426 19.14 0.30 3.18
C ILE A 426 18.08 -0.82 3.14
N GLN A 427 16.91 -0.60 3.72
CA GLN A 427 15.82 -1.57 3.69
C GLN A 427 15.32 -1.80 2.26
N GLN A 428 15.13 -0.73 1.47
CA GLN A 428 14.71 -0.81 0.07
C GLN A 428 15.74 -1.58 -0.78
N GLU A 429 17.03 -1.36 -0.56
CA GLU A 429 18.12 -2.07 -1.23
C GLU A 429 18.13 -3.55 -0.86
N ARG A 430 17.94 -3.90 0.42
CA ARG A 430 17.78 -5.30 0.88
C ARG A 430 16.56 -5.97 0.25
N SER A 431 15.45 -5.27 0.17
CA SER A 431 14.21 -5.77 -0.47
C SER A 431 14.38 -5.94 -1.99
N ARG A 432 15.20 -5.10 -2.64
CA ARG A 432 15.57 -5.25 -4.05
C ARG A 432 16.55 -6.41 -4.26
N ALA A 433 17.53 -6.58 -3.40
CA ALA A 433 18.51 -7.68 -3.48
C ALA A 433 17.89 -9.06 -3.22
N SER A 434 16.76 -9.14 -2.52
CA SER A 434 16.00 -10.39 -2.29
C SER A 434 15.06 -10.78 -3.44
N ARG A 435 14.87 -9.87 -4.41
CA ARG A 435 14.17 -10.17 -5.66
C ARG A 435 15.24 -10.57 -6.65
N ASP A 436 15.26 -11.85 -7.01
CA ASP A 436 16.22 -12.44 -7.95
C ASP A 436 16.53 -11.54 -9.15
N ASN A 437 17.81 -11.52 -9.52
CA ASN A 437 18.45 -10.90 -10.67
C ASN A 437 17.63 -10.90 -11.95
N ASN A 438 16.66 -10.01 -12.06
CA ASN A 438 16.33 -9.43 -13.35
C ASN A 438 17.20 -8.19 -13.48
N GLU A 439 18.11 -8.23 -14.45
CA GLU A 439 19.01 -7.13 -14.76
C GLU A 439 18.25 -5.81 -14.73
N SER A 440 18.70 -4.96 -13.82
CA SER A 440 18.16 -3.62 -13.64
C SER A 440 18.07 -2.93 -15.00
N MET A 441 16.90 -2.35 -15.35
CA MET A 441 16.70 -1.42 -16.46
C MET A 441 17.65 -0.20 -16.44
N ALA A 442 18.62 -0.15 -15.54
CA ALA A 442 19.54 0.96 -15.33
C ALA A 442 20.75 0.96 -16.29
N SER A 443 21.00 -0.10 -17.06
CA SER A 443 22.02 -0.02 -18.12
C SER A 443 21.37 0.42 -19.42
N GLN A 444 21.38 1.71 -19.70
CA GLN A 444 21.07 2.23 -21.03
C GLN A 444 22.05 1.60 -22.02
N LYS A 445 21.51 0.82 -23.00
CA LYS A 445 22.30 0.22 -24.10
C LYS A 445 22.14 1.11 -25.33
N PRO A 446 23.10 1.99 -25.63
CA PRO A 446 22.94 3.03 -26.66
C PRO A 446 22.60 2.50 -28.05
N ASP A 447 23.21 1.38 -28.45
CA ASP A 447 23.00 0.79 -29.77
C ASP A 447 21.57 0.24 -29.93
N LEU A 448 21.03 -0.37 -28.87
CA LEU A 448 19.62 -0.82 -28.86
C LEU A 448 18.64 0.36 -28.83
N MET A 449 18.95 1.43 -28.12
CA MET A 449 18.13 2.63 -28.12
C MET A 449 18.12 3.34 -29.49
N ALA A 450 19.23 3.30 -30.21
CA ALA A 450 19.36 3.87 -31.55
C ALA A 450 18.73 2.99 -32.65
N PHE A 451 18.38 1.75 -32.36
CA PHE A 451 17.82 0.82 -33.34
C PHE A 451 16.31 1.08 -33.51
N VAL A 452 15.90 1.60 -34.67
CA VAL A 452 14.51 2.03 -34.94
C VAL A 452 13.82 1.22 -36.05
N GLU A 453 14.50 0.26 -36.67
CA GLU A 453 13.87 -0.56 -37.70
C GLU A 453 12.69 -1.36 -37.10
N PRO A 454 11.52 -1.35 -37.76
CA PRO A 454 10.31 -1.98 -37.19
C PRO A 454 10.40 -3.52 -37.31
N SER A 455 9.90 -4.18 -36.27
CA SER A 455 9.67 -5.63 -36.23
C SER A 455 8.16 -5.89 -36.13
N THR A 456 7.64 -6.78 -36.95
CA THR A 456 6.21 -7.11 -36.99
C THR A 456 5.93 -8.41 -36.25
N PHE A 457 5.06 -8.37 -35.25
CA PHE A 457 4.61 -9.58 -34.54
C PHE A 457 3.40 -10.22 -35.24
N VAL A 458 3.47 -11.54 -35.44
CA VAL A 458 2.40 -12.36 -36.02
C VAL A 458 1.82 -13.27 -34.92
N TYR A 459 0.54 -13.09 -34.59
CA TYR A 459 -0.14 -13.89 -33.55
C TYR A 459 -0.28 -15.38 -33.89
N ASP A 460 -0.28 -15.72 -35.18
CA ASP A 460 -0.35 -17.13 -35.64
C ASP A 460 0.90 -17.89 -35.18
N PRO A 461 0.75 -19.02 -34.46
CA PRO A 461 1.87 -19.78 -33.92
C PRO A 461 2.57 -20.66 -34.96
N THR A 462 2.16 -20.62 -36.23
CA THR A 462 2.79 -21.41 -37.31
C THR A 462 4.18 -20.89 -37.61
N PRO A 463 5.14 -21.76 -37.97
CA PRO A 463 6.47 -21.34 -38.37
C PRO A 463 6.41 -20.39 -39.56
N ILE A 464 7.16 -19.28 -39.51
CA ILE A 464 7.29 -18.30 -40.58
C ILE A 464 8.76 -18.04 -40.92
N GLN A 465 9.00 -17.44 -42.10
CA GLN A 465 10.31 -16.94 -42.46
C GLN A 465 10.48 -15.54 -41.95
N GLY A 466 11.60 -15.29 -41.22
CA GLY A 466 11.96 -13.96 -40.73
C GLY A 466 13.39 -13.62 -41.15
N LYS A 467 13.58 -12.36 -41.55
CA LYS A 467 14.89 -11.84 -41.92
C LYS A 467 15.51 -11.12 -40.74
N VAL A 468 16.77 -11.40 -40.47
CA VAL A 468 17.56 -10.70 -39.41
C VAL A 468 17.79 -9.25 -39.82
N ILE A 469 17.28 -8.32 -39.01
CA ILE A 469 17.43 -6.87 -39.19
C ILE A 469 18.35 -6.25 -38.13
N GLY A 470 18.53 -6.89 -36.97
CA GLY A 470 19.42 -6.42 -35.91
C GLY A 470 20.10 -7.59 -35.18
N LEU A 471 21.40 -7.43 -34.89
CA LEU A 471 22.20 -8.35 -34.08
C LEU A 471 22.91 -7.58 -32.99
N PHE A 472 22.83 -8.11 -31.76
CA PHE A 472 23.46 -7.48 -30.58
C PHE A 472 24.10 -8.56 -29.70
N LYS A 473 25.16 -8.18 -29.01
CA LYS A 473 25.78 -8.98 -27.95
C LYS A 473 25.92 -8.10 -26.72
N ASP A 474 25.20 -8.47 -25.66
CA ASP A 474 25.07 -7.67 -24.45
C ASP A 474 24.58 -6.23 -24.72
N GLY A 475 23.70 -6.10 -25.74
CA GLY A 475 23.13 -4.82 -26.21
C GLY A 475 24.05 -3.95 -27.07
N VAL A 476 25.23 -4.43 -27.45
CA VAL A 476 26.14 -3.77 -28.37
C VAL A 476 25.97 -4.39 -29.77
N LYS A 477 25.80 -3.55 -30.80
CA LYS A 477 25.62 -4.00 -32.18
C LYS A 477 26.78 -4.85 -32.65
N THR A 478 26.48 -5.97 -33.32
CA THR A 478 27.47 -6.89 -33.91
C THR A 478 27.03 -7.31 -35.31
N ASP A 479 27.97 -7.86 -36.12
CA ASP A 479 27.67 -8.37 -37.44
C ASP A 479 27.47 -9.90 -37.45
N GLU A 480 27.86 -10.59 -36.39
CA GLU A 480 27.78 -12.05 -36.25
C GLU A 480 27.50 -12.48 -34.80
N ILE A 481 26.74 -13.57 -34.65
CA ILE A 481 26.54 -14.29 -33.39
C ILE A 481 26.89 -15.76 -33.60
N THR A 482 27.86 -16.27 -32.84
CA THR A 482 28.35 -17.68 -32.90
C THR A 482 28.06 -18.49 -31.64
N ASP A 483 27.60 -17.85 -30.54
CA ASP A 483 27.28 -18.50 -29.24
C ASP A 483 25.98 -17.95 -28.68
N LYS A 484 26.00 -16.83 -27.97
CA LYS A 484 24.84 -16.18 -27.38
C LYS A 484 24.74 -14.74 -27.85
N GLY A 485 23.51 -14.25 -27.97
CA GLY A 485 23.25 -12.86 -28.35
C GLY A 485 21.78 -12.56 -28.48
N GLU A 486 21.50 -11.35 -28.92
CA GLU A 486 20.16 -10.86 -29.16
C GLU A 486 19.94 -10.63 -30.66
N VAL A 487 18.82 -11.14 -31.17
CA VAL A 487 18.44 -11.06 -32.60
C VAL A 487 17.10 -10.37 -32.75
N ILE A 488 17.00 -9.45 -33.68
CA ILE A 488 15.75 -8.81 -34.07
C ILE A 488 15.43 -9.18 -35.52
N PHE A 489 14.21 -9.64 -35.76
CA PHE A 489 13.70 -9.98 -37.09
C PHE A 489 12.70 -8.94 -37.58
N ASP A 490 12.60 -8.81 -38.92
CA ASP A 490 11.58 -7.98 -39.58
C ASP A 490 10.15 -8.45 -39.27
N THR A 491 9.96 -9.75 -39.14
CA THR A 491 8.71 -10.40 -38.77
C THR A 491 8.97 -11.60 -37.85
N THR A 492 8.10 -11.83 -36.88
CA THR A 492 8.31 -12.92 -35.92
C THR A 492 6.98 -13.45 -35.34
N PRO A 493 6.84 -14.77 -35.06
CA PRO A 493 5.74 -15.35 -34.30
C PRO A 493 6.03 -15.41 -32.81
N PHE A 494 7.24 -15.01 -32.36
CA PHE A 494 7.62 -15.02 -30.94
C PHE A 494 7.05 -13.83 -30.22
N TYR A 495 6.21 -14.08 -29.23
CA TYR A 495 5.67 -13.06 -28.34
C TYR A 495 6.76 -12.54 -27.41
N ALA A 496 6.97 -11.25 -27.38
CA ALA A 496 7.85 -10.62 -26.42
C ALA A 496 7.13 -10.40 -25.08
N GLU A 497 7.81 -10.65 -23.97
CA GLU A 497 7.25 -10.49 -22.62
C GLU A 497 6.60 -9.11 -22.44
N MET A 498 5.29 -9.13 -22.17
CA MET A 498 4.50 -7.92 -21.98
C MET A 498 3.20 -8.24 -21.27
N GLY A 499 2.68 -7.29 -20.46
CA GLY A 499 1.36 -7.41 -19.83
C GLY A 499 1.24 -8.60 -18.86
N GLY A 500 2.36 -9.07 -18.31
CA GLY A 500 2.40 -10.21 -17.39
C GLY A 500 2.50 -11.58 -18.09
N GLN A 501 2.39 -11.65 -19.42
CA GLN A 501 2.64 -12.89 -20.17
C GLN A 501 4.14 -13.03 -20.47
N CYS A 502 4.75 -14.16 -20.12
CA CYS A 502 6.15 -14.44 -20.39
C CYS A 502 6.43 -14.54 -21.90
N GLY A 503 7.69 -14.31 -22.29
CA GLY A 503 8.16 -14.41 -23.64
C GLY A 503 8.20 -15.85 -24.18
N ASP A 504 8.05 -15.98 -25.48
CA ASP A 504 8.16 -17.28 -26.13
C ASP A 504 9.58 -17.79 -26.23
N THR A 505 9.66 -19.09 -26.35
CA THR A 505 10.87 -19.85 -26.63
C THR A 505 10.68 -20.73 -27.88
N GLY A 506 11.77 -21.23 -28.47
CA GLY A 506 11.67 -22.06 -29.64
C GLY A 506 12.98 -22.23 -30.38
N SER A 507 12.96 -22.33 -31.70
CA SER A 507 14.16 -22.49 -32.54
C SER A 507 14.18 -21.57 -33.77
N LEU A 508 15.36 -21.31 -34.22
CA LEU A 508 15.70 -20.62 -35.48
C LEU A 508 16.48 -21.59 -36.35
N ASP A 509 15.99 -21.87 -37.53
CA ASP A 509 16.58 -22.88 -38.44
C ASP A 509 16.76 -22.33 -39.84
N ASN A 510 17.93 -22.52 -40.42
CA ASN A 510 18.18 -22.40 -41.87
C ASN A 510 19.09 -23.53 -42.34
N GLU A 511 19.59 -23.47 -43.56
CA GLU A 511 20.40 -24.55 -44.15
C GLU A 511 21.72 -24.82 -43.41
N THR A 512 22.28 -23.82 -42.71
CA THR A 512 23.63 -23.87 -42.15
C THR A 512 23.67 -23.64 -40.65
N THR A 513 22.57 -23.12 -40.09
CA THR A 513 22.56 -22.65 -38.70
C THR A 513 21.29 -23.12 -37.96
N HIS A 514 21.55 -23.65 -36.77
CA HIS A 514 20.51 -23.96 -35.79
C HIS A 514 20.78 -23.21 -34.49
N ALA A 515 19.76 -22.49 -33.98
CA ALA A 515 19.83 -21.77 -32.70
C ALA A 515 18.53 -21.96 -31.88
N ASN A 516 18.66 -22.01 -30.58
CA ASN A 516 17.53 -21.98 -29.67
C ASN A 516 17.22 -20.53 -29.26
N VAL A 517 15.93 -20.18 -29.27
CA VAL A 517 15.43 -18.96 -28.61
C VAL A 517 15.05 -19.32 -27.18
N VAL A 518 15.80 -18.79 -26.23
CA VAL A 518 15.62 -19.07 -24.79
C VAL A 518 14.67 -18.11 -24.10
N ASN A 519 14.51 -16.90 -24.65
CA ASN A 519 13.53 -15.91 -24.21
C ASN A 519 13.28 -14.88 -25.33
N THR A 520 12.17 -14.14 -25.23
CA THR A 520 11.85 -13.01 -26.12
C THR A 520 11.37 -11.83 -25.30
N LEU A 521 12.05 -10.69 -25.41
CA LEU A 521 11.74 -9.45 -24.70
C LEU A 521 11.51 -8.30 -25.70
N ASN A 522 10.91 -7.21 -25.23
CA ASN A 522 10.82 -6.00 -26.01
C ASN A 522 12.14 -5.22 -25.97
N ALA A 523 12.66 -4.83 -27.13
CA ALA A 523 13.69 -3.80 -27.23
C ALA A 523 13.12 -2.41 -26.89
N PRO A 524 13.96 -1.39 -26.62
CA PRO A 524 13.49 -0.05 -26.23
C PRO A 524 12.48 0.59 -27.20
N ASN A 525 12.60 0.35 -28.49
CA ASN A 525 11.69 0.86 -29.53
C ASN A 525 10.60 -0.16 -29.91
N LYS A 526 10.23 -1.07 -29.01
CA LYS A 526 9.13 -2.05 -29.12
C LYS A 526 9.35 -3.17 -30.15
N GLN A 527 10.56 -3.38 -30.64
CA GLN A 527 10.87 -4.56 -31.45
C GLN A 527 10.91 -5.81 -30.60
N HIS A 528 10.52 -6.96 -31.17
CA HIS A 528 10.65 -8.26 -30.52
C HIS A 528 12.09 -8.73 -30.61
N MET A 529 12.80 -8.78 -29.51
CA MET A 529 14.20 -9.14 -29.38
C MET A 529 14.35 -10.54 -28.82
N HIS A 530 14.96 -11.43 -29.59
CA HIS A 530 15.10 -12.85 -29.30
C HIS A 530 16.47 -13.09 -28.67
N PHE A 531 16.49 -13.64 -27.46
CA PHE A 531 17.71 -14.12 -26.82
C PHE A 531 18.02 -15.53 -27.36
N VAL A 532 19.13 -15.66 -28.03
CA VAL A 532 19.49 -16.88 -28.77
C VAL A 532 20.71 -17.56 -28.19
N GLU A 533 20.73 -18.90 -28.28
CA GLU A 533 21.90 -19.74 -28.09
C GLU A 533 22.13 -20.50 -29.39
N VAL A 534 23.20 -20.18 -30.12
CA VAL A 534 23.58 -20.87 -31.35
C VAL A 534 24.14 -22.26 -31.01
N LYS A 535 23.60 -23.29 -31.62
CA LYS A 535 24.02 -24.69 -31.46
C LYS A 535 24.87 -25.17 -32.62
N GLU A 536 24.58 -24.71 -33.81
CA GLU A 536 25.33 -25.00 -35.04
C GLU A 536 25.35 -23.75 -35.93
N GLY A 537 26.51 -23.48 -36.57
CA GLY A 537 26.69 -22.38 -37.52
C GLY A 537 26.89 -21.01 -36.83
N ALA A 538 26.46 -19.97 -37.52
CA ALA A 538 26.52 -18.58 -37.08
C ALA A 538 25.32 -17.79 -37.66
N ILE A 539 24.91 -16.74 -36.98
CA ILE A 539 23.82 -15.83 -37.40
C ILE A 539 24.46 -14.53 -37.90
N HIS A 540 24.13 -14.10 -39.12
CA HIS A 540 24.60 -12.87 -39.72
C HIS A 540 23.44 -11.91 -40.04
N LEU A 541 23.76 -10.62 -40.11
CA LEU A 541 22.80 -9.61 -40.51
C LEU A 541 22.29 -9.89 -41.95
N GLY A 542 20.97 -9.91 -42.12
CA GLY A 542 20.34 -10.17 -43.42
C GLY A 542 20.02 -11.65 -43.65
N ASP A 543 20.49 -12.58 -42.83
CA ASP A 543 20.11 -13.99 -42.90
C ASP A 543 18.60 -14.18 -42.74
N THR A 544 18.08 -15.22 -43.35
CA THR A 544 16.67 -15.61 -43.23
C THR A 544 16.58 -16.96 -42.50
N PHE A 545 15.71 -17.01 -41.53
CA PHE A 545 15.47 -18.21 -40.71
C PHE A 545 14.00 -18.62 -40.73
N THR A 546 13.75 -19.89 -40.64
CA THR A 546 12.46 -20.43 -40.22
C THR A 546 12.35 -20.25 -38.69
N LEU A 547 11.41 -19.43 -38.28
CA LEU A 547 11.15 -19.09 -36.86
C LEU A 547 10.05 -20.02 -36.32
N SER A 548 10.41 -20.90 -35.39
CA SER A 548 9.48 -21.90 -34.83
C SER A 548 9.37 -21.75 -33.30
N ILE A 549 8.22 -21.35 -32.83
CA ILE A 549 7.94 -21.28 -31.40
C ILE A 549 7.74 -22.67 -30.79
N ASP A 550 8.00 -22.84 -29.50
CA ASP A 550 7.54 -23.99 -28.73
C ASP A 550 6.01 -23.96 -28.59
N GLN A 551 5.35 -24.67 -29.48
CA GLN A 551 3.89 -24.67 -29.56
C GLN A 551 3.22 -25.26 -28.32
N GLN A 552 3.86 -26.23 -27.65
CA GLN A 552 3.31 -26.83 -26.45
C GLN A 552 3.33 -25.83 -25.29
N LYS A 553 4.46 -25.13 -25.14
CA LYS A 553 4.61 -24.08 -24.14
C LYS A 553 3.65 -22.90 -24.42
N ARG A 554 3.60 -22.41 -25.69
CA ARG A 554 2.67 -21.34 -26.08
C ARG A 554 1.20 -21.71 -25.80
N ARG A 555 0.80 -22.95 -26.11
CA ARG A 555 -0.56 -23.44 -25.86
C ARG A 555 -0.89 -23.38 -24.39
N GLN A 556 0.01 -23.79 -23.51
CA GLN A 556 -0.20 -23.74 -22.07
C GLN A 556 -0.25 -22.30 -21.54
N ILE A 557 0.61 -21.41 -22.05
CA ILE A 557 0.61 -19.99 -21.73
C ILE A 557 -0.73 -19.33 -22.12
N THR A 558 -1.21 -19.59 -23.36
CA THR A 558 -2.50 -19.03 -23.83
C THR A 558 -3.69 -19.54 -23.01
N ALA A 559 -3.64 -20.79 -22.58
CA ALA A 559 -4.64 -21.38 -21.69
C ALA A 559 -4.66 -20.68 -20.32
N ASN A 560 -3.50 -20.52 -19.70
CA ASN A 560 -3.36 -19.80 -18.44
C ASN A 560 -3.76 -18.32 -18.57
N HIS A 561 -3.40 -17.65 -19.67
CA HIS A 561 -3.76 -16.25 -19.89
C HIS A 561 -5.28 -16.07 -20.03
N SER A 562 -5.92 -16.91 -20.85
CA SER A 562 -7.38 -16.85 -20.99
C SER A 562 -8.11 -17.22 -19.70
N ALA A 563 -7.58 -18.17 -18.92
CA ALA A 563 -8.09 -18.50 -17.59
C ALA A 563 -8.00 -17.32 -16.62
N THR A 564 -6.97 -16.46 -16.75
CA THR A 564 -6.82 -15.26 -15.90
C THR A 564 -7.97 -14.28 -16.12
N HIS A 565 -8.39 -14.04 -17.36
CA HIS A 565 -9.53 -13.19 -17.69
C HIS A 565 -10.84 -13.75 -17.10
N ILE A 566 -11.09 -15.05 -17.25
CA ILE A 566 -12.27 -15.69 -16.66
C ILE A 566 -12.21 -15.61 -15.12
N LEU A 567 -11.05 -15.84 -14.51
CA LEU A 567 -10.84 -15.75 -13.07
C LEU A 567 -11.13 -14.34 -12.55
N GLN A 568 -10.65 -13.29 -13.22
CA GLN A 568 -10.94 -11.92 -12.84
C GLN A 568 -12.43 -11.65 -12.78
N LYS A 569 -13.17 -12.05 -13.82
CA LYS A 569 -14.62 -11.86 -13.86
C LYS A 569 -15.34 -12.68 -12.79
N ALA A 570 -14.93 -13.93 -12.56
CA ALA A 570 -15.48 -14.78 -11.50
C ALA A 570 -15.24 -14.19 -10.10
N LEU A 571 -14.08 -13.59 -9.87
CA LEU A 571 -13.77 -12.88 -8.63
C LEU A 571 -14.68 -11.65 -8.44
N GLN A 572 -14.89 -10.84 -9.47
CA GLN A 572 -15.81 -9.70 -9.42
C GLN A 572 -17.24 -10.12 -9.10
N GLU A 573 -17.74 -11.16 -9.75
CA GLU A 573 -19.11 -11.68 -9.52
C GLU A 573 -19.31 -12.29 -8.13
N THR A 574 -18.23 -12.79 -7.51
CA THR A 574 -18.34 -13.48 -6.21
C THR A 574 -18.02 -12.54 -5.05
N LEU A 575 -17.07 -11.62 -5.23
CA LEU A 575 -16.55 -10.76 -4.17
C LEU A 575 -16.95 -9.29 -4.33
N GLY A 576 -17.39 -8.86 -5.52
CA GLY A 576 -17.88 -7.52 -5.81
C GLY A 576 -16.98 -6.70 -6.75
N ASP A 577 -17.50 -5.56 -7.20
CA ASP A 577 -16.90 -4.71 -8.25
C ASP A 577 -15.59 -4.01 -7.82
N HIS A 578 -15.25 -4.04 -6.54
CA HIS A 578 -13.97 -3.52 -6.04
C HIS A 578 -12.76 -4.36 -6.46
N ILE A 579 -12.99 -5.56 -7.01
CA ILE A 579 -11.93 -6.41 -7.53
C ILE A 579 -11.34 -5.79 -8.80
N SER A 580 -10.09 -5.39 -8.70
CA SER A 580 -9.30 -4.84 -9.81
C SER A 580 -7.92 -5.49 -9.84
N GLN A 581 -7.37 -5.66 -11.02
CA GLN A 581 -6.03 -6.22 -11.19
C GLN A 581 -4.98 -5.27 -10.62
N ALA A 582 -4.16 -5.77 -9.68
CA ALA A 582 -2.97 -5.09 -9.16
C ALA A 582 -1.69 -5.60 -9.83
N GLY A 583 -1.72 -6.82 -10.34
CA GLY A 583 -0.61 -7.43 -11.08
C GLY A 583 -1.02 -8.77 -11.69
N SER A 584 -0.28 -9.19 -12.71
CA SER A 584 -0.49 -10.49 -13.35
C SER A 584 0.85 -11.08 -13.80
N TYR A 585 0.95 -12.40 -13.75
CA TYR A 585 2.05 -13.16 -14.34
C TYR A 585 1.53 -14.48 -14.87
N VAL A 586 1.90 -14.82 -16.08
CA VAL A 586 1.44 -16.01 -16.79
C VAL A 586 2.60 -16.69 -17.50
N ASP A 587 2.86 -17.95 -17.15
CA ASP A 587 3.79 -18.81 -17.84
C ASP A 587 3.13 -20.19 -18.20
N ASP A 588 3.95 -21.14 -18.61
CA ASP A 588 3.49 -22.49 -18.97
C ASP A 588 3.13 -23.37 -17.77
N LYS A 589 3.42 -22.95 -16.55
CA LYS A 589 3.20 -23.74 -15.31
C LYS A 589 2.09 -23.18 -14.45
N VAL A 590 2.02 -21.85 -14.32
CA VAL A 590 1.07 -21.18 -13.45
C VAL A 590 0.55 -19.88 -14.05
N LEU A 591 -0.60 -19.48 -13.60
CA LEU A 591 -1.04 -18.11 -13.64
C LEU A 591 -1.01 -17.54 -12.22
N ARG A 592 -0.61 -16.30 -12.08
CA ARG A 592 -0.59 -15.56 -10.83
C ARG A 592 -1.33 -14.26 -11.03
N PHE A 593 -2.38 -14.06 -10.25
CA PHE A 593 -3.25 -12.91 -10.33
C PHE A 593 -3.29 -12.19 -9.00
N ASP A 594 -2.78 -10.96 -8.99
CA ASP A 594 -2.79 -10.07 -7.84
C ASP A 594 -3.96 -9.08 -8.02
N PHE A 595 -4.80 -8.95 -7.01
CA PHE A 595 -6.02 -8.16 -7.10
C PHE A 595 -6.36 -7.46 -5.79
N THR A 596 -7.12 -6.39 -5.90
CA THR A 596 -7.57 -5.61 -4.75
C THR A 596 -8.62 -6.40 -3.96
N HIS A 597 -8.29 -6.80 -2.74
CA HIS A 597 -9.24 -7.38 -1.79
C HIS A 597 -8.67 -7.33 -0.38
N PHE A 598 -9.50 -7.02 0.59
CA PHE A 598 -9.09 -6.63 1.92
C PHE A 598 -9.09 -7.77 2.95
N GLU A 599 -9.60 -8.95 2.61
CA GLU A 599 -9.64 -10.07 3.54
C GLU A 599 -9.25 -11.40 2.87
N LYS A 600 -8.96 -12.39 3.71
CA LYS A 600 -8.70 -13.74 3.26
C LYS A 600 -9.99 -14.33 2.70
N ILE A 601 -9.90 -14.89 1.50
CA ILE A 601 -11.03 -15.59 0.89
C ILE A 601 -11.23 -16.94 1.59
N SER A 602 -12.47 -17.24 1.95
CA SER A 602 -12.78 -18.52 2.59
C SER A 602 -12.59 -19.70 1.61
N ALA A 603 -12.39 -20.89 2.15
CA ALA A 603 -12.23 -22.10 1.32
C ALA A 603 -13.48 -22.38 0.48
N GLU A 604 -14.67 -22.04 1.01
CA GLU A 604 -15.95 -22.18 0.32
C GLU A 604 -16.05 -21.24 -0.88
N LEU A 605 -15.69 -19.96 -0.70
CA LEU A 605 -15.69 -18.98 -1.78
C LEU A 605 -14.61 -19.27 -2.83
N LEU A 606 -13.42 -19.74 -2.42
CA LEU A 606 -12.40 -20.20 -3.38
C LEU A 606 -12.89 -21.34 -4.24
N LYS A 607 -13.62 -22.29 -3.62
CA LYS A 607 -14.22 -23.40 -4.34
C LYS A 607 -15.31 -22.90 -5.31
N GLU A 608 -16.16 -21.97 -4.90
CA GLU A 608 -17.18 -21.37 -5.76
C GLU A 608 -16.57 -20.67 -6.97
N ILE A 609 -15.49 -19.88 -6.76
CA ILE A 609 -14.76 -19.20 -7.83
C ILE A 609 -14.15 -20.24 -8.80
N GLU A 610 -13.50 -21.28 -8.27
CA GLU A 610 -12.92 -22.36 -9.07
C GLU A 610 -14.00 -23.09 -9.90
N GLU A 611 -15.16 -23.35 -9.31
CA GLU A 611 -16.29 -23.98 -10.00
C GLU A 611 -16.84 -23.06 -11.10
N LYS A 612 -17.01 -21.75 -10.87
CA LYS A 612 -17.44 -20.79 -11.89
C LYS A 612 -16.47 -20.73 -13.07
N VAL A 613 -15.18 -20.67 -12.82
CA VAL A 613 -14.17 -20.67 -13.89
C VAL A 613 -14.27 -21.94 -14.71
N ASN A 614 -14.32 -23.10 -14.07
CA ASN A 614 -14.45 -24.38 -14.77
C ASN A 614 -15.77 -24.50 -15.55
N GLN A 615 -16.86 -23.94 -15.03
CA GLN A 615 -18.14 -23.92 -15.75
C GLN A 615 -17.99 -23.18 -17.08
N ILE A 616 -17.42 -21.97 -17.10
CA ILE A 616 -17.19 -21.19 -18.33
C ILE A 616 -16.23 -21.92 -19.29
N VAL A 617 -15.24 -22.62 -18.75
CA VAL A 617 -14.33 -23.46 -19.54
C VAL A 617 -15.11 -24.57 -20.23
N PHE A 618 -15.93 -25.31 -19.50
CA PHE A 618 -16.70 -26.46 -20.04
C PHE A 618 -17.87 -26.05 -20.95
N GLU A 619 -18.36 -24.83 -20.84
CA GLU A 619 -19.36 -24.29 -21.77
C GLU A 619 -18.81 -24.12 -23.19
N GLY A 620 -17.48 -24.07 -23.36
CA GLY A 620 -16.84 -23.96 -24.67
C GLY A 620 -17.18 -22.66 -25.39
N ARG A 621 -17.09 -21.54 -24.71
CA ARG A 621 -17.40 -20.22 -25.26
C ARG A 621 -16.36 -19.76 -26.29
N PRO A 622 -16.77 -19.16 -27.44
CA PRO A 622 -15.82 -18.65 -28.41
C PRO A 622 -15.04 -17.47 -27.86
N VAL A 623 -13.77 -17.39 -28.22
CA VAL A 623 -12.92 -16.23 -27.93
C VAL A 623 -12.78 -15.40 -29.20
N VAL A 624 -13.37 -14.22 -29.18
CA VAL A 624 -13.39 -13.31 -30.33
C VAL A 624 -12.45 -12.13 -30.05
N ILE A 625 -11.52 -11.89 -30.96
CA ILE A 625 -10.52 -10.84 -30.85
C ILE A 625 -10.76 -9.83 -31.97
N LYS A 626 -10.86 -8.53 -31.60
CA LYS A 626 -11.08 -7.44 -32.57
C LYS A 626 -10.22 -6.24 -32.21
N ASN A 627 -9.74 -5.55 -33.23
CA ASN A 627 -9.18 -4.21 -33.10
C ASN A 627 -10.28 -3.20 -33.37
N MET A 628 -10.44 -2.21 -32.48
CA MET A 628 -11.43 -1.15 -32.58
C MET A 628 -10.93 0.12 -31.89
N THR A 629 -11.61 1.24 -32.03
CA THR A 629 -11.24 2.46 -31.30
C THR A 629 -11.44 2.26 -29.79
N LYS A 630 -10.71 3.02 -28.96
CA LYS A 630 -10.88 2.98 -27.50
C LYS A 630 -12.32 3.29 -27.09
N GLU A 631 -12.96 4.24 -27.78
CA GLU A 631 -14.36 4.61 -27.53
C GLU A 631 -15.32 3.46 -27.80
N GLU A 632 -15.19 2.77 -28.94
CA GLU A 632 -15.99 1.61 -29.29
C GLU A 632 -15.78 0.46 -28.29
N ALA A 633 -14.55 0.26 -27.85
CA ALA A 633 -14.21 -0.76 -26.84
C ALA A 633 -14.91 -0.49 -25.50
N LEU A 634 -14.83 0.73 -24.99
CA LEU A 634 -15.50 1.14 -23.75
C LEU A 634 -17.04 1.05 -23.90
N ALA A 635 -17.59 1.48 -25.04
CA ALA A 635 -19.01 1.36 -25.32
C ALA A 635 -19.50 -0.11 -25.39
N SER A 636 -18.60 -1.05 -25.71
CA SER A 636 -18.91 -2.49 -25.69
C SER A 636 -18.85 -3.10 -24.29
N GLY A 637 -18.52 -2.32 -23.24
CA GLY A 637 -18.34 -2.79 -21.88
C GLY A 637 -16.98 -3.44 -21.61
N ALA A 638 -15.97 -3.17 -22.45
CA ALA A 638 -14.63 -3.70 -22.25
C ALA A 638 -13.95 -3.07 -21.03
N MET A 639 -13.38 -3.90 -20.18
CA MET A 639 -12.57 -3.45 -19.05
C MET A 639 -11.20 -2.95 -19.55
N ALA A 640 -10.88 -1.69 -19.23
CA ALA A 640 -9.60 -1.05 -19.50
C ALA A 640 -8.81 -1.00 -18.19
N LEU A 641 -7.86 -1.93 -18.00
CA LEU A 641 -7.11 -2.05 -16.75
C LEU A 641 -5.89 -1.13 -16.64
N PHE A 642 -5.43 -0.56 -17.77
CA PHE A 642 -4.21 0.25 -17.87
C PHE A 642 -4.42 1.45 -18.80
N ASP A 643 -5.34 2.33 -18.45
CA ASP A 643 -5.78 3.47 -19.28
C ASP A 643 -4.64 4.32 -19.88
N GLU A 644 -3.49 4.38 -19.21
CA GLU A 644 -2.35 5.20 -19.61
C GLU A 644 -1.50 4.61 -20.76
N LYS A 645 -1.76 3.36 -21.17
CA LYS A 645 -0.90 2.63 -22.13
C LYS A 645 -1.55 2.34 -23.47
N TYR A 646 -2.81 2.69 -23.65
CA TYR A 646 -3.55 2.33 -24.85
C TYR A 646 -3.50 3.46 -25.90
N GLY A 647 -3.19 3.10 -27.15
CA GLY A 647 -3.31 4.01 -28.30
C GLY A 647 -4.77 4.17 -28.75
N ASP A 648 -4.99 4.95 -29.82
CA ASP A 648 -6.33 5.20 -30.41
C ASP A 648 -7.04 3.93 -30.87
N VAL A 649 -6.27 2.92 -31.27
CA VAL A 649 -6.79 1.59 -31.67
C VAL A 649 -6.33 0.57 -30.63
N VAL A 650 -7.28 -0.14 -30.05
CA VAL A 650 -7.08 -1.13 -29.01
C VAL A 650 -7.52 -2.52 -29.45
N ARG A 651 -6.86 -3.55 -28.92
CA ARG A 651 -7.20 -4.95 -29.13
C ARG A 651 -8.10 -5.43 -28.00
N VAL A 652 -9.34 -5.80 -28.35
CA VAL A 652 -10.37 -6.30 -27.43
C VAL A 652 -10.44 -7.82 -27.53
N VAL A 653 -10.35 -8.49 -26.40
CA VAL A 653 -10.54 -9.92 -26.23
C VAL A 653 -11.87 -10.17 -25.55
N ASN A 654 -12.79 -10.83 -26.25
CA ASN A 654 -14.12 -11.18 -25.73
C ASN A 654 -14.25 -12.70 -25.62
N ILE A 655 -14.44 -13.20 -24.41
CA ILE A 655 -14.65 -14.63 -24.10
C ILE A 655 -16.16 -14.87 -23.90
N GLY A 656 -16.88 -15.05 -24.99
CA GLY A 656 -18.29 -15.41 -25.01
C GLY A 656 -19.19 -14.48 -24.19
N ASP A 657 -18.94 -13.17 -24.25
CA ASP A 657 -19.62 -12.09 -23.52
C ASP A 657 -19.54 -12.22 -21.98
N TYR A 658 -18.72 -13.14 -21.46
CA TYR A 658 -18.47 -13.30 -20.03
C TYR A 658 -17.37 -12.36 -19.53
N SER A 659 -16.22 -12.32 -20.22
CA SER A 659 -15.16 -11.36 -19.99
C SER A 659 -14.84 -10.63 -21.28
N ILE A 660 -14.79 -9.30 -21.21
CA ILE A 660 -14.44 -8.41 -22.33
C ILE A 660 -13.35 -7.47 -21.83
N GLU A 661 -12.12 -7.60 -22.35
CA GLU A 661 -10.98 -6.88 -21.82
C GLU A 661 -10.06 -6.36 -22.91
N LEU A 662 -9.39 -5.23 -22.65
CA LEU A 662 -8.30 -4.72 -23.51
C LEU A 662 -7.05 -5.53 -23.21
N CYS A 663 -6.61 -6.35 -24.15
CA CYS A 663 -5.46 -7.24 -23.96
C CYS A 663 -4.64 -7.47 -25.23
N GLY A 664 -3.31 -7.23 -25.13
CA GLY A 664 -2.33 -7.48 -26.19
C GLY A 664 -1.75 -8.90 -26.19
N GLY A 665 -2.10 -9.76 -25.24
CA GLY A 665 -1.55 -11.10 -25.07
C GLY A 665 -2.12 -12.14 -26.03
N CYS A 666 -1.58 -13.36 -25.94
CA CYS A 666 -2.05 -14.49 -26.72
C CYS A 666 -3.14 -15.27 -25.96
N HIS A 667 -4.19 -15.66 -26.69
CA HIS A 667 -5.37 -16.33 -26.11
C HIS A 667 -5.76 -17.58 -26.89
N VAL A 668 -6.51 -18.46 -26.25
CA VAL A 668 -7.15 -19.62 -26.90
C VAL A 668 -8.26 -19.13 -27.85
N SER A 669 -8.68 -19.99 -28.76
CA SER A 669 -9.79 -19.69 -29.69
C SER A 669 -11.16 -20.03 -29.10
N ASN A 670 -11.16 -20.90 -28.10
CA ASN A 670 -12.36 -21.35 -27.39
C ASN A 670 -12.01 -21.62 -25.91
N SER A 671 -12.89 -21.28 -24.96
CA SER A 671 -12.65 -21.47 -23.54
C SER A 671 -12.37 -22.92 -23.15
N SER A 672 -12.91 -23.89 -23.87
CA SER A 672 -12.66 -25.32 -23.65
C SER A 672 -11.19 -25.75 -23.85
N GLU A 673 -10.42 -24.99 -24.61
CA GLU A 673 -8.98 -25.25 -24.79
C GLU A 673 -8.13 -24.97 -23.54
N ILE A 674 -8.68 -24.23 -22.56
CA ILE A 674 -8.05 -23.99 -21.26
C ILE A 674 -7.91 -25.33 -20.50
N GLY A 675 -8.89 -26.23 -20.66
CA GLY A 675 -8.95 -27.48 -19.92
C GLY A 675 -9.30 -27.26 -18.44
N LEU A 676 -8.93 -28.20 -17.58
CA LEU A 676 -9.18 -28.08 -16.16
C LEU A 676 -8.48 -26.87 -15.54
N PHE A 677 -9.19 -26.10 -14.73
CA PHE A 677 -8.65 -25.01 -13.94
C PHE A 677 -8.61 -25.37 -12.44
N LYS A 678 -7.51 -25.09 -11.76
CA LYS A 678 -7.31 -25.41 -10.34
C LYS A 678 -6.63 -24.24 -9.62
N ILE A 679 -7.23 -23.76 -8.55
CA ILE A 679 -6.59 -22.81 -7.62
C ILE A 679 -5.62 -23.60 -6.74
N VAL A 680 -4.35 -23.16 -6.70
CA VAL A 680 -3.28 -23.76 -5.90
C VAL A 680 -3.16 -23.09 -4.54
N SER A 681 -3.16 -21.77 -4.53
CA SER A 681 -3.04 -20.99 -3.29
C SER A 681 -3.72 -19.63 -3.38
N GLU A 682 -4.05 -19.09 -2.22
CA GLU A 682 -4.51 -17.72 -2.02
C GLU A 682 -3.78 -17.13 -0.83
N GLU A 683 -3.13 -15.97 -1.03
CA GLU A 683 -2.30 -15.33 -0.02
C GLU A 683 -2.34 -13.80 -0.09
N SER A 684 -1.94 -13.14 1.00
CA SER A 684 -1.74 -11.69 1.01
C SER A 684 -0.33 -11.34 0.54
N VAL A 685 -0.22 -10.40 -0.40
CA VAL A 685 1.07 -9.89 -0.89
C VAL A 685 1.32 -8.44 -0.51
N GLY A 686 0.30 -7.78 0.01
CA GLY A 686 0.35 -6.41 0.48
C GLY A 686 -0.91 -6.04 1.24
N SER A 687 -0.98 -4.83 1.76
CA SER A 687 -2.20 -4.35 2.40
C SER A 687 -3.27 -4.13 1.33
N GLY A 688 -4.40 -4.83 1.47
CA GLY A 688 -5.50 -4.75 0.50
C GLY A 688 -5.22 -5.43 -0.84
N ILE A 689 -4.11 -6.17 -0.98
CA ILE A 689 -3.80 -6.94 -2.18
C ILE A 689 -3.72 -8.42 -1.84
N ARG A 690 -4.49 -9.22 -2.57
CA ARG A 690 -4.50 -10.67 -2.50
C ARG A 690 -3.93 -11.24 -3.78
N ARG A 691 -3.31 -12.40 -3.67
CA ARG A 691 -2.77 -13.18 -4.79
C ARG A 691 -3.45 -14.53 -4.88
N ILE A 692 -3.93 -14.86 -6.05
CA ILE A 692 -4.28 -16.24 -6.41
C ILE A 692 -3.20 -16.78 -7.33
N VAL A 693 -2.72 -17.99 -7.01
CA VAL A 693 -1.93 -18.82 -7.91
C VAL A 693 -2.81 -19.96 -8.37
N ALA A 694 -2.91 -20.15 -9.70
CA ALA A 694 -3.70 -21.22 -10.26
C ALA A 694 -2.98 -21.89 -11.43
N GLN A 695 -3.48 -23.01 -11.85
CA GLN A 695 -2.99 -23.85 -12.94
C GLN A 695 -4.12 -24.22 -13.87
N SER A 696 -3.81 -24.45 -15.15
CA SER A 696 -4.81 -24.94 -16.11
C SER A 696 -4.32 -26.15 -16.89
N GLY A 697 -5.23 -26.79 -17.62
CA GLY A 697 -4.94 -27.86 -18.56
C GLY A 697 -4.27 -29.09 -17.95
N LEU A 698 -3.26 -29.61 -18.65
CA LEU A 698 -2.52 -30.81 -18.20
C LEU A 698 -1.72 -30.57 -16.92
N VAL A 699 -1.28 -29.34 -16.66
CA VAL A 699 -0.55 -29.02 -15.42
C VAL A 699 -1.48 -29.18 -14.23
N ALA A 700 -2.70 -28.64 -14.30
CA ALA A 700 -3.72 -28.82 -13.26
C ALA A 700 -4.11 -30.29 -13.08
N TYR A 701 -4.27 -31.02 -14.17
CA TYR A 701 -4.56 -32.46 -14.13
C TYR A 701 -3.45 -33.26 -13.41
N ASN A 702 -2.19 -33.02 -13.78
CA ASN A 702 -1.03 -33.68 -13.17
C ASN A 702 -0.90 -33.35 -11.68
N ALA A 703 -1.19 -32.11 -11.27
CA ALA A 703 -1.22 -31.73 -9.86
C ALA A 703 -2.27 -32.51 -9.08
N MET A 704 -3.48 -32.68 -9.62
CA MET A 704 -4.54 -33.50 -9.00
C MET A 704 -4.18 -35.00 -8.93
N VAL A 705 -3.48 -35.50 -9.96
CA VAL A 705 -2.98 -36.89 -9.95
C VAL A 705 -1.95 -37.05 -8.83
N HIS A 706 -1.02 -36.11 -8.69
CA HIS A 706 -0.01 -36.14 -7.64
C HIS A 706 -0.60 -36.05 -6.22
N GLU A 707 -1.62 -35.19 -6.01
CA GLU A 707 -2.36 -35.13 -4.74
C GLU A 707 -2.99 -36.48 -4.42
N LYS A 708 -3.63 -37.11 -5.43
CA LYS A 708 -4.21 -38.43 -5.28
C LYS A 708 -3.16 -39.49 -4.90
N GLU A 709 -2.03 -39.53 -5.59
CA GLU A 709 -0.93 -40.47 -5.33
C GLU A 709 -0.35 -40.27 -3.93
N THR A 710 -0.27 -39.04 -3.46
CA THR A 710 0.17 -38.71 -2.10
C THR A 710 -0.77 -39.32 -1.07
N VAL A 711 -2.10 -39.16 -1.25
CA VAL A 711 -3.10 -39.76 -0.35
C VAL A 711 -3.08 -41.29 -0.42
N ASP A 712 -2.91 -41.83 -1.61
CA ASP A 712 -2.80 -43.30 -1.80
C ASP A 712 -1.53 -43.85 -1.12
N THR A 713 -0.42 -43.13 -1.15
CA THR A 713 0.82 -43.46 -0.46
C THR A 713 0.64 -43.41 1.07
N ILE A 714 -0.03 -42.38 1.60
CA ILE A 714 -0.35 -42.31 3.03
C ILE A 714 -1.24 -43.47 3.43
N ALA A 715 -2.28 -43.77 2.65
CA ALA A 715 -3.18 -44.87 2.91
C ALA A 715 -2.44 -46.21 2.96
N SER A 716 -1.52 -46.48 2.02
CA SER A 716 -0.70 -47.68 1.99
C SER A 716 0.28 -47.74 3.19
N THR A 717 0.92 -46.65 3.56
CA THR A 717 1.80 -46.57 4.73
C THR A 717 1.05 -46.88 6.03
N LEU A 718 -0.21 -46.47 6.10
CA LEU A 718 -1.10 -46.74 7.24
C LEU A 718 -1.79 -48.11 7.13
N ASN A 719 -1.49 -48.92 6.12
CA ASN A 719 -2.10 -50.22 5.84
C ASN A 719 -3.63 -50.16 5.72
N LEU A 720 -4.15 -49.10 5.12
CA LEU A 720 -5.60 -48.93 4.91
C LEU A 720 -6.02 -49.49 3.56
N LYS A 721 -7.20 -50.16 3.55
CA LYS A 721 -7.81 -50.67 2.32
C LYS A 721 -8.51 -49.58 1.51
N ASN A 722 -8.89 -48.50 2.16
CA ASN A 722 -9.65 -47.43 1.54
C ASN A 722 -9.02 -46.07 1.95
N ARG A 723 -8.68 -45.27 0.95
CA ARG A 723 -8.13 -43.89 1.18
C ARG A 723 -9.06 -42.94 1.93
N LYS A 724 -10.39 -43.20 1.89
CA LYS A 724 -11.35 -42.39 2.65
C LYS A 724 -11.15 -42.49 4.18
N ASP A 725 -10.48 -43.55 4.63
CA ASP A 725 -10.24 -43.80 6.06
C ASP A 725 -8.97 -43.14 6.56
N VAL A 726 -8.19 -42.45 5.69
CA VAL A 726 -6.91 -41.81 6.03
C VAL A 726 -7.09 -40.77 7.13
N VAL A 727 -8.08 -39.89 7.01
CA VAL A 727 -8.33 -38.85 7.98
C VAL A 727 -8.65 -39.44 9.36
N ASN A 728 -9.60 -40.39 9.40
CA ASN A 728 -9.99 -41.04 10.65
C ASN A 728 -8.81 -41.79 11.31
N LYS A 729 -7.94 -42.43 10.49
CA LYS A 729 -6.78 -43.14 11.04
C LYS A 729 -5.71 -42.18 11.55
N VAL A 730 -5.48 -41.07 10.89
CA VAL A 730 -4.56 -40.02 11.35
C VAL A 730 -5.05 -39.40 12.67
N GLU A 731 -6.36 -39.15 12.79
CA GLU A 731 -6.95 -38.68 14.06
C GLU A 731 -6.79 -39.70 15.18
N ALA A 732 -7.08 -41.00 14.88
CA ALA A 732 -6.87 -42.08 15.85
C ALA A 732 -5.39 -42.17 16.30
N LEU A 733 -4.45 -42.11 15.35
CA LEU A 733 -3.01 -42.14 15.69
C LEU A 733 -2.58 -40.92 16.53
N LYS A 734 -3.17 -39.76 16.31
CA LYS A 734 -2.91 -38.58 17.12
C LYS A 734 -3.36 -38.77 18.57
N GLU A 735 -4.52 -39.42 18.79
CA GLU A 735 -5.02 -39.71 20.13
C GLU A 735 -4.19 -40.84 20.78
N GLU A 736 -3.90 -41.94 20.03
CA GLU A 736 -3.00 -43.00 20.50
C GLU A 736 -1.63 -42.44 20.94
N LEU A 737 -1.05 -41.48 20.17
CA LEU A 737 0.20 -40.86 20.52
C LEU A 737 0.10 -40.02 21.81
N LYS A 738 -1.03 -39.33 22.00
CA LYS A 738 -1.28 -38.55 23.20
C LYS A 738 -1.41 -39.43 24.44
N GLU A 739 -2.17 -40.54 24.33
CA GLU A 739 -2.32 -41.53 25.40
C GLU A 739 -0.98 -42.19 25.76
N ALA A 740 -0.20 -42.60 24.74
CA ALA A 740 1.13 -43.18 24.94
C ALA A 740 2.09 -42.19 25.65
N LYS A 741 2.05 -40.89 25.35
CA LYS A 741 2.85 -39.90 26.06
C LYS A 741 2.48 -39.78 27.54
N VAL A 742 1.18 -39.79 27.83
CA VAL A 742 0.68 -39.78 29.22
C VAL A 742 1.13 -41.02 29.97
N GLU A 743 1.02 -42.21 29.32
CA GLU A 743 1.47 -43.48 29.92
C GLU A 743 2.98 -43.49 30.19
N VAL A 744 3.80 -42.98 29.25
CA VAL A 744 5.24 -42.84 29.42
C VAL A 744 5.56 -41.91 30.61
N GLU A 745 4.85 -40.81 30.76
CA GLU A 745 5.01 -39.90 31.93
C GLU A 745 4.64 -40.61 33.24
N GLN A 746 3.54 -41.36 33.27
CA GLN A 746 3.10 -42.12 34.44
C GLN A 746 4.10 -43.24 34.81
N LEU A 747 4.57 -43.99 33.81
CA LEU A 747 5.57 -45.05 34.01
C LEU A 747 6.91 -44.49 34.48
N SER A 748 7.33 -43.33 33.94
CA SER A 748 8.52 -42.62 34.38
C SER A 748 8.39 -42.15 35.81
N ALA A 749 7.24 -41.60 36.21
CA ALA A 749 6.99 -41.21 37.59
C ALA A 749 7.01 -42.45 38.55
N LYS A 750 6.37 -43.56 38.14
CA LYS A 750 6.43 -44.80 38.94
C LYS A 750 7.84 -45.36 39.07
N LEU A 751 8.63 -45.32 37.99
CA LEU A 751 10.02 -45.80 38.01
C LEU A 751 10.87 -44.94 38.96
N ASN A 752 10.70 -43.62 38.90
CA ASN A 752 11.37 -42.68 39.79
C ASN A 752 11.00 -42.94 41.27
N ALA A 753 9.72 -43.21 41.56
CA ALA A 753 9.28 -43.51 42.92
C ALA A 753 9.87 -44.86 43.46
N ILE A 754 9.96 -45.86 42.58
CA ILE A 754 10.59 -47.17 42.95
C ILE A 754 12.09 -47.00 43.19
N GLN A 755 12.77 -46.25 42.35
CA GLN A 755 14.21 -45.95 42.51
C GLN A 755 14.44 -45.16 43.82
N ALA A 756 13.60 -44.21 44.11
CA ALA A 756 13.65 -43.43 45.35
C ALA A 756 13.45 -44.32 46.58
N ALA A 757 12.45 -45.21 46.57
CA ALA A 757 12.21 -46.14 47.65
C ALA A 757 13.37 -47.16 47.87
N SER A 758 14.02 -47.58 46.78
CA SER A 758 15.17 -48.51 46.90
C SER A 758 16.43 -47.86 47.53
N LYS A 759 16.56 -46.55 47.45
CA LYS A 759 17.67 -45.76 48.00
C LYS A 759 17.40 -45.30 49.48
N ALA A 760 16.24 -45.56 50.05
CA ALA A 760 15.93 -45.22 51.44
C ALA A 760 16.86 -45.90 52.44
N ASN A 761 17.52 -46.97 52.04
CA ASN A 761 18.48 -47.69 52.92
C ASN A 761 19.88 -47.05 52.89
N ASP A 762 20.17 -46.08 52.05
CA ASP A 762 21.45 -45.38 51.93
C ASP A 762 21.49 -44.04 52.69
N ILE A 763 20.52 -43.79 53.57
CA ILE A 763 20.46 -42.59 54.42
C ILE A 763 21.47 -42.69 55.52
N GLU A 764 22.43 -41.77 55.58
CA GLU A 764 23.38 -41.61 56.68
C GLU A 764 22.91 -40.47 57.60
N GLU A 765 23.14 -40.65 58.94
CA GLU A 765 22.94 -39.59 59.93
C GLU A 765 24.25 -38.86 60.13
N ILE A 766 24.35 -37.56 59.76
CA ILE A 766 25.52 -36.72 59.99
C ILE A 766 25.13 -35.59 60.96
N ASN A 767 25.77 -35.52 62.09
CA ASN A 767 25.54 -34.53 63.14
C ASN A 767 24.03 -34.37 63.52
N GLY A 768 23.30 -35.51 63.58
CA GLY A 768 21.89 -35.51 63.92
C GLY A 768 20.94 -35.18 62.72
N VAL A 769 21.43 -35.06 61.49
CA VAL A 769 20.67 -34.76 60.32
C VAL A 769 20.73 -35.95 59.34
N LYS A 770 19.56 -36.39 58.80
CA LYS A 770 19.49 -37.39 57.79
C LYS A 770 20.03 -36.84 56.46
N VAL A 771 21.00 -37.50 55.88
CA VAL A 771 21.64 -37.10 54.60
C VAL A 771 21.56 -38.26 53.63
N LEU A 772 20.94 -38.04 52.52
CA LEU A 772 20.92 -38.97 51.39
C LEU A 772 21.89 -38.51 50.33
N TYR A 773 22.96 -39.28 50.12
CA TYR A 773 23.92 -39.04 49.04
C TYR A 773 23.70 -40.06 47.94
N VAL A 774 23.45 -39.55 46.69
CA VAL A 774 23.16 -40.39 45.55
C VAL A 774 24.04 -40.01 44.35
N GLU A 775 24.66 -41.02 43.73
CA GLU A 775 25.35 -40.85 42.42
C GLU A 775 24.53 -41.52 41.34
N GLU A 776 24.26 -40.79 40.26
CA GLU A 776 23.48 -41.28 39.13
C GLU A 776 24.10 -40.81 37.78
N GLN A 777 23.59 -41.39 36.69
CA GLN A 777 23.90 -40.95 35.34
C GLN A 777 22.63 -40.44 34.64
N LEU A 778 22.23 -39.24 34.95
CA LEU A 778 20.98 -38.66 34.51
C LEU A 778 21.19 -37.28 33.89
N GLU A 779 20.41 -36.95 32.91
CA GLU A 779 20.30 -35.59 32.38
C GLU A 779 19.88 -34.61 33.49
N ASN A 780 20.37 -33.40 33.46
CA ASN A 780 20.20 -32.39 34.51
C ASN A 780 18.74 -32.18 34.96
N ALA A 781 17.80 -32.18 34.00
CA ALA A 781 16.40 -32.00 34.31
C ALA A 781 15.83 -33.16 35.15
N LYS A 782 16.20 -34.39 34.81
CA LYS A 782 15.80 -35.60 35.52
C LYS A 782 16.49 -35.71 36.88
N ALA A 783 17.77 -35.39 36.95
CA ALA A 783 18.55 -35.38 38.19
C ALA A 783 17.98 -34.36 39.19
N LYS A 784 17.62 -33.18 38.71
CA LYS A 784 16.95 -32.17 39.54
C LYS A 784 15.61 -32.63 40.09
N GLN A 785 14.76 -33.21 39.23
CA GLN A 785 13.45 -33.71 39.66
C GLN A 785 13.62 -34.82 40.72
N LEU A 786 14.51 -35.78 40.48
CA LEU A 786 14.80 -36.87 41.41
C LEU A 786 15.33 -36.35 42.78
N THR A 787 16.09 -35.25 42.78
CA THR A 787 16.53 -34.60 44.01
C THR A 787 15.36 -34.08 44.85
N PHE A 788 14.34 -33.57 44.26
CA PHE A 788 13.11 -33.15 44.94
C PHE A 788 12.30 -34.32 45.42
N ASP A 789 12.15 -35.36 44.61
CA ASP A 789 11.43 -36.58 44.95
C ASP A 789 12.06 -37.26 46.15
N PHE A 790 13.38 -37.36 46.23
CA PHE A 790 14.11 -37.86 47.40
C PHE A 790 13.95 -37.00 48.66
N ARG A 791 13.98 -35.64 48.47
CA ARG A 791 13.76 -34.73 49.59
C ARG A 791 12.37 -34.94 50.23
N ASP A 792 11.36 -35.03 49.37
CA ASP A 792 9.95 -35.14 49.82
C ASP A 792 9.71 -36.49 50.53
N GLN A 793 10.47 -37.53 50.23
CA GLN A 793 10.44 -38.83 50.94
C GLN A 793 11.20 -38.85 52.28
N LEU A 794 12.23 -38.00 52.40
CA LEU A 794 13.01 -37.90 53.64
C LEU A 794 12.27 -37.26 54.80
N GLU A 795 11.12 -36.60 54.53
CA GLU A 795 10.35 -35.78 55.47
C GLU A 795 11.18 -34.65 56.12
N SER A 796 12.31 -35.00 56.75
CA SER A 796 13.32 -34.08 57.31
C SER A 796 14.73 -34.59 56.97
N GLY A 797 15.51 -33.77 56.23
CA GLY A 797 16.87 -34.15 55.82
C GLY A 797 17.43 -33.32 54.66
N ILE A 798 18.60 -33.72 54.22
CA ILE A 798 19.34 -33.14 53.12
C ILE A 798 19.62 -34.20 52.06
N VAL A 799 19.29 -33.87 50.83
CA VAL A 799 19.62 -34.70 49.63
C VAL A 799 20.76 -34.05 48.86
N VAL A 800 21.77 -34.86 48.59
CA VAL A 800 22.88 -34.48 47.69
C VAL A 800 22.93 -35.51 46.56
N LEU A 801 22.53 -35.08 45.36
CA LEU A 801 22.57 -35.90 44.16
C LEU A 801 23.68 -35.44 43.24
N VAL A 802 24.57 -36.33 42.86
CA VAL A 802 25.67 -36.13 41.90
C VAL A 802 25.32 -36.90 40.62
N SER A 803 25.21 -36.18 39.52
CA SER A 803 24.98 -36.80 38.21
C SER A 803 26.15 -36.65 37.29
N LYS A 804 26.67 -37.78 36.81
CA LYS A 804 27.72 -37.84 35.78
C LYS A 804 27.06 -38.19 34.45
N TYR A 805 26.79 -37.18 33.62
CA TYR A 805 26.13 -37.39 32.35
C TYR A 805 26.96 -36.79 31.23
N GLU A 806 27.25 -37.57 30.18
CA GLU A 806 28.18 -37.21 29.10
C GLU A 806 29.56 -36.84 29.66
N GLU A 807 30.12 -35.69 29.30
CA GLU A 807 31.43 -35.20 29.75
C GLU A 807 31.38 -34.23 30.97
N LYS A 808 30.21 -34.12 31.60
CA LYS A 808 29.95 -33.15 32.68
C LYS A 808 29.49 -33.85 33.96
N CYS A 809 29.90 -33.28 35.09
CA CYS A 809 29.35 -33.64 36.38
C CYS A 809 28.50 -32.48 36.93
N SER A 810 27.23 -32.76 37.21
CA SER A 810 26.32 -31.81 37.87
C SER A 810 25.94 -32.37 39.25
N TYR A 811 25.78 -31.48 40.21
CA TYR A 811 25.38 -31.86 41.57
C TYR A 811 24.31 -30.93 42.07
N PHE A 812 23.36 -31.51 42.78
CA PHE A 812 22.12 -30.90 43.24
C PHE A 812 21.98 -31.13 44.75
N VAL A 813 21.65 -30.05 45.47
CA VAL A 813 21.43 -30.12 46.91
C VAL A 813 20.06 -29.58 47.21
N SER A 814 19.24 -30.35 47.94
CA SER A 814 17.94 -29.93 48.44
C SER A 814 17.87 -30.15 49.95
N VAL A 815 17.36 -29.15 50.65
CA VAL A 815 17.24 -29.15 52.12
C VAL A 815 15.75 -29.05 52.47
N SER A 816 15.27 -29.87 53.37
CA SER A 816 13.91 -29.82 53.86
C SER A 816 13.62 -28.50 54.59
N LYS A 817 12.33 -28.06 54.54
CA LYS A 817 11.93 -26.74 55.04
C LYS A 817 12.25 -26.48 56.53
N ASP A 818 12.18 -27.49 57.34
CA ASP A 818 12.47 -27.44 58.76
C ASP A 818 13.98 -27.20 59.05
N LEU A 819 14.86 -27.66 58.15
CA LEU A 819 16.32 -27.54 58.28
C LEU A 819 16.95 -26.35 57.57
N VAL A 820 16.19 -25.61 56.73
CA VAL A 820 16.69 -24.46 55.96
C VAL A 820 17.21 -23.35 56.88
N GLY A 821 16.72 -23.19 58.08
CA GLY A 821 17.20 -22.23 59.06
C GLY A 821 18.61 -22.51 59.53
N GLN A 822 18.99 -23.79 59.65
CA GLN A 822 20.26 -24.26 60.13
C GLN A 822 21.25 -24.59 59.00
N TYR A 823 20.78 -25.22 57.94
CA TYR A 823 21.55 -25.63 56.77
C TYR A 823 21.00 -24.98 55.51
N LYS A 824 21.86 -24.36 54.74
CA LYS A 824 21.48 -23.69 53.45
C LYS A 824 22.08 -24.44 52.25
N ALA A 825 21.24 -24.91 51.33
CA ALA A 825 21.71 -25.65 50.17
C ALA A 825 22.80 -24.88 49.36
N GLY A 826 22.70 -23.54 49.27
CA GLY A 826 23.67 -22.67 48.64
C GLY A 826 25.05 -22.73 49.30
N ASN A 827 25.11 -22.88 50.62
CA ASN A 827 26.40 -23.00 51.39
C ASN A 827 27.03 -24.38 51.16
N ILE A 828 26.19 -25.43 51.13
CA ILE A 828 26.66 -26.79 50.84
C ILE A 828 27.25 -26.88 49.43
N ILE A 829 26.57 -26.29 48.46
CA ILE A 829 27.06 -26.22 47.08
C ILE A 829 28.37 -25.44 46.98
N LYS A 830 28.56 -24.36 47.73
CA LYS A 830 29.79 -23.61 47.74
C LYS A 830 30.95 -24.47 48.27
N ALA A 831 30.73 -25.21 49.35
CA ALA A 831 31.72 -26.12 49.90
C ALA A 831 32.00 -27.30 48.96
N ILE A 832 31.01 -27.85 48.27
CA ILE A 832 31.20 -28.84 47.21
C ILE A 832 32.05 -28.25 46.05
N ASN A 833 31.80 -27.02 45.64
CA ASN A 833 32.53 -26.33 44.55
C ASN A 833 34.05 -26.27 44.90
N GLU A 834 34.37 -26.00 46.17
CA GLU A 834 35.78 -25.94 46.62
C GLU A 834 36.47 -27.32 46.56
N VAL A 835 35.70 -28.39 46.75
CA VAL A 835 36.24 -29.78 46.68
C VAL A 835 36.49 -30.22 45.25
N VAL A 836 35.60 -29.87 44.32
CA VAL A 836 35.61 -30.39 42.94
C VAL A 836 36.06 -29.36 41.91
N ASP A 837 36.52 -28.16 42.32
CA ASP A 837 36.78 -27.01 41.45
C ASP A 837 35.60 -26.67 40.51
N GLY A 838 34.40 -26.64 41.13
CA GLY A 838 33.18 -26.46 40.43
C GLY A 838 32.62 -25.04 40.57
N ARG A 839 31.49 -24.79 39.90
CA ARG A 839 30.75 -23.52 39.97
C ARG A 839 29.24 -23.80 40.14
N GLY A 840 28.62 -23.00 40.97
CA GLY A 840 27.19 -23.14 41.22
C GLY A 840 26.72 -22.31 42.40
N GLY A 841 25.44 -22.40 42.70
CA GLY A 841 24.77 -21.74 43.80
C GLY A 841 23.26 -21.92 43.72
N GLY A 842 22.53 -21.25 44.57
CA GLY A 842 21.06 -21.33 44.58
C GLY A 842 20.45 -20.72 45.83
N LYS A 843 19.22 -21.07 46.03
CA LYS A 843 18.39 -20.64 47.17
C LYS A 843 18.69 -21.47 48.43
N PRO A 844 18.25 -21.04 49.58
CA PRO A 844 18.48 -21.80 50.84
C PRO A 844 17.91 -23.23 50.83
N ASP A 845 16.82 -23.47 50.15
CA ASP A 845 16.14 -24.76 50.07
C ASP A 845 16.61 -25.66 48.92
N PHE A 846 17.22 -25.05 47.86
CA PHE A 846 17.70 -25.76 46.71
C PHE A 846 18.85 -25.03 46.04
N ALA A 847 19.92 -25.76 45.73
CA ALA A 847 21.06 -25.23 44.98
C ALA A 847 21.64 -26.29 44.06
N GLN A 848 22.30 -25.85 42.99
CA GLN A 848 22.93 -26.71 42.01
C GLN A 848 24.32 -26.18 41.60
N GLY A 849 25.18 -27.09 41.21
CA GLY A 849 26.51 -26.77 40.69
C GLY A 849 26.96 -27.76 39.64
N GLY A 850 28.10 -27.49 39.03
CA GLY A 850 28.70 -28.39 38.07
C GLY A 850 30.19 -28.17 37.91
N CYS A 851 30.89 -29.25 37.49
CA CYS A 851 32.30 -29.24 37.18
C CYS A 851 32.60 -30.14 35.98
N ALA A 852 33.81 -30.07 35.44
CA ALA A 852 34.33 -31.13 34.58
C ALA A 852 34.50 -32.44 35.38
N ILE A 853 34.38 -33.59 34.74
CA ILE A 853 34.58 -34.90 35.42
C ILE A 853 36.06 -34.97 35.87
N ASN A 854 36.28 -35.12 37.17
CA ASN A 854 37.59 -35.21 37.77
C ASN A 854 37.61 -36.20 38.97
N ASP A 855 38.77 -36.59 39.47
CA ASP A 855 38.89 -37.53 40.54
C ASP A 855 38.43 -37.02 41.92
N ASN A 856 38.24 -35.75 42.10
CA ASN A 856 37.76 -35.14 43.32
C ASN A 856 36.25 -35.30 43.55
N ILE A 857 35.48 -35.68 42.49
CA ILE A 857 34.05 -35.93 42.65
C ILE A 857 33.78 -37.02 43.70
N SER A 858 34.62 -38.06 43.72
CA SER A 858 34.53 -39.14 44.72
C SER A 858 34.71 -38.66 46.17
N LYS A 859 35.31 -37.49 46.39
CA LYS A 859 35.54 -36.88 47.69
C LYS A 859 34.33 -36.13 48.24
N ILE A 860 33.32 -35.86 47.42
CA ILE A 860 32.11 -35.09 47.81
C ILE A 860 31.46 -35.75 49.04
N LYS A 861 31.21 -37.05 48.96
CA LYS A 861 30.59 -37.80 50.07
C LYS A 861 31.35 -37.68 51.38
N GLY A 862 32.65 -37.76 51.33
CA GLY A 862 33.50 -37.59 52.48
C GLY A 862 33.57 -36.17 53.05
N ALA A 863 33.53 -35.19 52.18
CA ALA A 863 33.48 -33.78 52.51
C ALA A 863 32.20 -33.34 53.21
N LEU A 864 31.06 -33.95 52.91
CA LEU A 864 29.77 -33.67 53.57
C LEU A 864 29.83 -33.85 55.09
N LYS A 865 30.64 -34.76 55.59
CA LYS A 865 30.82 -34.95 57.08
C LYS A 865 31.49 -33.75 57.75
N ASN A 866 32.23 -32.93 57.01
CA ASN A 866 32.88 -31.72 57.53
C ASN A 866 32.08 -30.45 57.21
N ILE A 867 31.10 -30.55 56.28
CA ILE A 867 30.30 -29.42 55.80
C ILE A 867 29.00 -29.31 56.63
N LEU A 868 28.42 -30.42 57.01
CA LEU A 868 27.20 -30.57 57.82
C LEU A 868 27.57 -30.80 59.28
#